data_73423382c142641b2b07d0bea867b771
#
_entry.id   73423382c142641b2b07d0bea867b771
#
_cell.length_a   1.000
_cell.length_b   1.000
_cell.length_c   1.000
_cell.angle_alpha   90.00
_cell.angle_beta   90.00
_cell.angle_gamma   90.00
#
_symmetry.space_group_name_H-M   'P 1'
#
loop_
_entity.id
_entity.type
_entity.pdbx_description
1 polymer ?
#
loop_
_entity_poly.entity_id
_entity_poly.type
_entity_poly.pdbx_seq_one_letter_code
_entity_poly.pdbx_strand_id
1 'polypeptide(L)'
;MINQIKPIFCSLFVICMCACSPIQQKSTEEKSRFILSDLDLPGYEKDLDHKGFMLAIDDHFDESMTRGEVIYKNNCLSCHGTPVEPGTIPSARKFWSEPFKYGHDSYAIYQTITKGFGSMPPQMHLTPVEKYDVIHYIQQNFIAKNPSLTLAKWDEKYLSSLPKGESKGPLPKVYKPWAEMDYGNFLINTYELVGLGAAPRQRSGGSVSPLPDENFGHANFAYKGIAIRLDHGKGGVAAGKAWMMFDHDVLRVAGAWTGEGFIDWEAILFNGKHNISPRTVGDLHFSNPVGPGWANPLTGSFEDFRFMARDKRRFGPLPKEWAHYKGIYQNGDQEIIRYTVGNSNVLEMFGMEMMQNNPVFTRTLNLTKSTNPLKMRVAPKGTSVALKGTGAILAEEDGFIVMNVSAQADVKVKLFMAKSSVNGLVSWAQTSQDPLSLEGLTRGGKTRYPEKITTDIIAGTDEGAFQVDVLNPPFNPIWRNQLRLSGIDFFQDKNKGVVCATDGDVWKVEGFTNNSGKLVWQRIASGLFQPLGIKVIEEVIYVTCRDQLVRLNDFNGDGETDFYESFNNDHQVTDHFHEFAMGLQTDKEGNFYYAKSARHAREALVPQHGTLIKVSKDGKQTEITATGFRAANGVCINPDGSFIVTDQEGHWNPMNRINWVNKGGFYGNMFSYHAHPDSSNASMEQPLVWVDRELDQSPSELLWVDSPSWGPLHGKLLNFSYGYGKVFVIPFEKVNGQLQGGIVELPMPRFSTGIMRGRFNSQDGQLYLCGLSAWGSTQSQLGGLYRIKPTNKPVNVPLEIHATNKGIQLVFANPLSSVSVSNLTNYQIKIWDLLRSRKYGSKHH
;
A
#
# COMPACT_ATOMS: atom_id res chain seq x y z
N MET A 1 -13.04 49.18 29.06
CA MET A 1 -13.94 48.07 28.75
C MET A 1 -13.76 47.80 27.26
N ILE A 2 -12.87 46.93 26.96
CA ILE A 2 -12.58 46.52 25.56
C ILE A 2 -13.18 45.14 25.41
N ASN A 3 -14.24 45.05 24.60
CA ASN A 3 -14.88 43.81 24.21
C ASN A 3 -13.89 42.98 23.37
N GLN A 4 -13.48 41.85 23.85
CA GLN A 4 -12.77 40.83 23.07
C GLN A 4 -13.79 40.14 22.13
N ILE A 5 -13.67 40.44 20.87
CA ILE A 5 -14.33 39.66 19.82
C ILE A 5 -13.50 38.39 19.63
N LYS A 6 -14.05 37.25 20.04
CA LYS A 6 -13.51 35.94 19.71
C LYS A 6 -13.66 35.70 18.20
N PRO A 7 -12.65 35.29 17.47
CA PRO A 7 -12.82 34.90 16.09
C PRO A 7 -13.63 33.62 16.00
N ILE A 8 -14.82 33.69 15.45
CA ILE A 8 -15.63 32.54 15.05
C ILE A 8 -14.99 32.04 13.75
N PHE A 9 -14.34 30.90 13.80
CA PHE A 9 -13.82 30.22 12.62
C PHE A 9 -14.98 29.54 11.88
N CYS A 10 -15.50 30.21 10.85
CA CYS A 10 -16.44 29.62 9.90
C CYS A 10 -15.65 28.93 8.79
N SER A 11 -15.68 27.60 8.74
CA SER A 11 -15.21 26.86 7.56
C SER A 11 -16.31 26.93 6.49
N LEU A 12 -16.10 27.74 5.47
CA LEU A 12 -17.03 27.92 4.37
C LEU A 12 -16.77 26.86 3.29
N PHE A 13 -17.76 26.08 2.95
CA PHE A 13 -17.70 25.05 1.91
C PHE A 13 -18.62 25.39 0.75
N VAL A 14 -18.07 25.51 -0.45
CA VAL A 14 -18.82 25.68 -1.70
C VAL A 14 -18.98 24.31 -2.36
N ILE A 15 -20.21 23.94 -2.62
CA ILE A 15 -20.56 22.66 -3.25
C ILE A 15 -20.42 22.74 -4.76
N CYS A 16 -19.88 21.65 -5.29
CA CYS A 16 -19.68 21.37 -6.69
C CYS A 16 -20.91 21.63 -7.57
N MET A 17 -20.73 22.42 -8.61
CA MET A 17 -21.69 22.46 -9.73
C MET A 17 -21.34 21.36 -10.72
N CYS A 18 -22.31 20.48 -10.97
CA CYS A 18 -22.23 19.57 -12.10
C CYS A 18 -22.54 20.32 -13.40
N ALA A 19 -21.66 20.21 -14.38
CA ALA A 19 -21.91 20.71 -15.74
C ALA A 19 -23.15 19.97 -16.31
N CYS A 20 -24.23 20.69 -16.54
CA CYS A 20 -25.44 20.17 -17.19
C CYS A 20 -25.27 20.16 -18.71
N SER A 21 -25.24 18.98 -19.31
CA SER A 21 -25.69 18.76 -20.67
C SER A 21 -27.21 18.75 -20.70
N PRO A 22 -27.89 19.18 -21.79
CA PRO A 22 -29.35 19.20 -21.83
C PRO A 22 -29.89 17.77 -21.90
N ILE A 23 -30.35 17.25 -20.77
CA ILE A 23 -31.06 15.98 -20.67
C ILE A 23 -32.53 16.29 -20.39
N GLN A 24 -33.42 15.69 -21.19
CA GLN A 24 -34.85 15.69 -21.02
C GLN A 24 -35.24 15.35 -19.57
N GLN A 25 -36.15 16.12 -19.02
CA GLN A 25 -36.76 15.91 -17.72
C GLN A 25 -37.32 14.47 -17.55
N LYS A 26 -36.64 13.69 -16.74
CA LYS A 26 -37.18 12.60 -15.97
C LYS A 26 -36.86 12.87 -14.51
N SER A 27 -37.88 12.65 -13.66
CA SER A 27 -37.92 12.83 -12.21
C SER A 27 -36.59 12.75 -11.48
N THR A 28 -36.29 13.75 -10.68
CA THR A 28 -35.11 13.88 -9.80
C THR A 28 -35.16 12.85 -8.67
N GLU A 29 -34.74 11.63 -8.94
CA GLU A 29 -34.15 10.79 -7.91
C GLU A 29 -32.68 11.22 -7.77
N GLU A 30 -32.28 11.60 -6.57
CA GLU A 30 -30.86 11.80 -6.22
C GLU A 30 -30.07 10.57 -6.64
N LYS A 31 -29.36 10.62 -7.77
CA LYS A 31 -28.45 9.57 -8.19
C LYS A 31 -27.29 9.57 -7.21
N SER A 32 -27.33 8.66 -6.25
CA SER A 32 -26.21 8.31 -5.40
C SER A 32 -25.01 7.95 -6.28
N ARG A 33 -23.87 8.63 -6.08
CA ARG A 33 -22.69 8.61 -6.93
C ARG A 33 -21.92 7.28 -6.98
N PHE A 34 -22.36 6.26 -6.24
CA PHE A 34 -21.69 4.96 -6.11
C PHE A 34 -22.46 3.77 -6.68
N ILE A 35 -23.56 4.00 -7.37
CA ILE A 35 -24.29 2.91 -7.98
C ILE A 35 -23.70 2.65 -9.35
N LEU A 36 -23.14 1.44 -9.55
CA LEU A 36 -22.78 0.96 -10.88
C LEU A 36 -24.05 0.87 -11.73
N SER A 37 -23.98 1.35 -12.96
CA SER A 37 -25.03 1.12 -13.95
C SER A 37 -25.00 -0.34 -14.41
N ASP A 38 -26.10 -0.81 -14.99
CA ASP A 38 -26.15 -2.17 -15.54
C ASP A 38 -25.14 -2.38 -16.70
N LEU A 39 -24.66 -1.29 -17.31
CA LEU A 39 -23.63 -1.34 -18.36
C LEU A 39 -22.22 -1.61 -17.78
N ASP A 40 -21.98 -1.22 -16.53
CA ASP A 40 -20.69 -1.37 -15.85
C ASP A 40 -20.53 -2.74 -15.19
N LEU A 41 -21.58 -3.58 -15.16
CA LEU A 41 -21.55 -4.87 -14.53
C LEU A 41 -20.91 -5.92 -15.43
N PRO A 42 -20.20 -6.93 -14.86
CA PRO A 42 -19.74 -8.10 -15.60
C PRO A 42 -20.87 -8.78 -16.35
N GLY A 43 -20.59 -9.32 -17.54
CA GLY A 43 -21.61 -9.90 -18.40
C GLY A 43 -22.45 -11.01 -17.75
N TYR A 44 -21.84 -11.79 -16.85
CA TYR A 44 -22.55 -12.86 -16.13
C TYR A 44 -23.62 -12.33 -15.15
N GLU A 45 -23.51 -11.11 -14.65
CA GLU A 45 -24.51 -10.51 -13.72
C GLU A 45 -25.88 -10.32 -14.40
N LYS A 46 -25.95 -10.28 -15.73
CA LYS A 46 -27.21 -10.12 -16.48
C LYS A 46 -27.97 -11.43 -16.68
N ASP A 47 -27.31 -12.56 -16.43
CA ASP A 47 -27.84 -13.90 -16.68
C ASP A 47 -27.69 -14.83 -15.47
N LEU A 48 -27.64 -14.27 -14.24
CA LEU A 48 -27.48 -15.06 -13.03
C LEU A 48 -28.75 -15.81 -12.63
N ASP A 49 -28.56 -17.09 -12.25
CA ASP A 49 -29.60 -17.93 -11.66
C ASP A 49 -29.83 -17.59 -10.17
N HIS A 50 -30.43 -16.42 -9.91
CA HIS A 50 -30.69 -15.96 -8.55
C HIS A 50 -31.56 -16.94 -7.75
N LYS A 51 -32.54 -17.61 -8.40
CA LYS A 51 -33.39 -18.63 -7.77
C LYS A 51 -32.55 -19.83 -7.33
N GLY A 52 -31.66 -20.31 -8.19
CA GLY A 52 -30.83 -21.47 -7.88
C GLY A 52 -29.86 -21.21 -6.71
N PHE A 53 -29.31 -20.00 -6.59
CA PHE A 53 -28.48 -19.65 -5.42
C PHE A 53 -29.27 -19.69 -4.10
N MET A 54 -30.49 -19.20 -4.08
CA MET A 54 -31.32 -19.20 -2.86
C MET A 54 -31.72 -20.62 -2.48
N LEU A 55 -32.14 -21.45 -3.44
CA LEU A 55 -32.47 -22.86 -3.18
C LEU A 55 -31.24 -23.64 -2.67
N ALA A 56 -30.07 -23.40 -3.22
CA ALA A 56 -28.83 -24.04 -2.75
C ALA A 56 -28.46 -23.66 -1.30
N ILE A 57 -28.89 -22.51 -0.80
CA ILE A 57 -28.72 -22.13 0.61
C ILE A 57 -29.62 -22.98 1.51
N ASP A 58 -30.88 -23.23 1.13
CA ASP A 58 -31.77 -24.08 1.91
C ASP A 58 -31.22 -25.50 2.03
N ASP A 59 -30.61 -26.05 0.95
CA ASP A 59 -30.00 -27.37 0.95
C ASP A 59 -28.69 -27.43 1.78
N HIS A 60 -28.00 -26.30 1.98
CA HIS A 60 -26.69 -26.20 2.63
C HIS A 60 -26.64 -25.07 3.66
N PHE A 61 -27.67 -25.02 4.53
CA PHE A 61 -27.89 -23.90 5.46
C PHE A 61 -26.69 -23.59 6.36
N ASP A 62 -26.16 -24.59 7.04
CA ASP A 62 -25.06 -24.41 8.03
C ASP A 62 -23.74 -24.04 7.37
N GLU A 63 -23.44 -24.63 6.22
CA GLU A 63 -22.23 -24.30 5.45
C GLU A 63 -22.31 -22.86 4.90
N SER A 64 -23.46 -22.43 4.38
CA SER A 64 -23.68 -21.06 3.92
C SER A 64 -23.57 -20.07 5.07
N MET A 65 -24.16 -20.36 6.24
CA MET A 65 -23.99 -19.53 7.43
C MET A 65 -22.55 -19.38 7.86
N THR A 66 -21.78 -20.47 7.86
CA THR A 66 -20.34 -20.47 8.22
C THR A 66 -19.53 -19.62 7.25
N ARG A 67 -19.73 -19.81 5.92
CA ARG A 67 -19.05 -18.99 4.90
C ARG A 67 -19.47 -17.53 4.98
N GLY A 68 -20.76 -17.27 5.13
CA GLY A 68 -21.34 -15.92 5.27
C GLY A 68 -20.80 -15.17 6.47
N GLU A 69 -20.61 -15.83 7.62
CA GLU A 69 -19.98 -15.25 8.80
C GLU A 69 -18.55 -14.79 8.52
N VAL A 70 -17.77 -15.63 7.85
CA VAL A 70 -16.37 -15.30 7.48
C VAL A 70 -16.36 -14.10 6.54
N ILE A 71 -17.24 -14.05 5.54
CA ILE A 71 -17.33 -12.94 4.60
C ILE A 71 -17.77 -11.67 5.31
N TYR A 72 -18.78 -11.75 6.20
CA TYR A 72 -19.22 -10.60 6.99
C TYR A 72 -18.10 -10.00 7.83
N LYS A 73 -17.38 -10.84 8.56
CA LYS A 73 -16.25 -10.41 9.40
C LYS A 73 -15.15 -9.75 8.59
N ASN A 74 -14.90 -10.23 7.38
CA ASN A 74 -13.81 -9.74 6.55
C ASN A 74 -14.16 -8.47 5.75
N ASN A 75 -15.43 -8.33 5.30
CA ASN A 75 -15.80 -7.29 4.32
C ASN A 75 -16.84 -6.28 4.86
N CYS A 76 -17.64 -6.64 5.84
CA CYS A 76 -18.80 -5.85 6.25
C CYS A 76 -18.66 -5.27 7.67
N LEU A 77 -18.12 -6.08 8.60
CA LEU A 77 -18.05 -5.79 10.03
C LEU A 77 -17.38 -4.43 10.34
N SER A 78 -16.30 -4.11 9.66
CA SER A 78 -15.55 -2.88 9.91
C SER A 78 -16.41 -1.62 9.73
N CYS A 79 -17.33 -1.63 8.77
CA CYS A 79 -18.18 -0.49 8.47
C CYS A 79 -19.53 -0.58 9.22
N HIS A 80 -20.17 -1.75 9.17
CA HIS A 80 -21.53 -1.95 9.66
C HIS A 80 -21.60 -2.33 11.15
N GLY A 81 -20.56 -3.01 11.68
CA GLY A 81 -20.53 -3.44 13.08
C GLY A 81 -21.47 -4.60 13.43
N THR A 82 -21.71 -4.80 14.72
CA THR A 82 -22.68 -5.70 15.34
C THR A 82 -23.41 -4.96 16.45
N PRO A 83 -24.46 -5.53 17.07
CA PRO A 83 -25.12 -4.92 18.22
C PRO A 83 -24.20 -4.60 19.40
N VAL A 84 -23.11 -5.36 19.55
CA VAL A 84 -22.14 -5.22 20.66
C VAL A 84 -20.84 -4.52 20.24
N GLU A 85 -20.54 -4.49 18.95
CA GLU A 85 -19.33 -3.90 18.40
C GLU A 85 -19.72 -2.90 17.28
N PRO A 86 -19.74 -1.59 17.55
CA PRO A 86 -20.16 -0.61 16.56
C PRO A 86 -19.17 -0.52 15.40
N GLY A 87 -19.71 -0.41 14.18
CA GLY A 87 -18.88 -0.18 12.98
C GLY A 87 -18.24 1.22 12.98
N THR A 88 -17.24 1.37 12.14
CA THR A 88 -16.41 2.58 12.07
C THR A 88 -17.09 3.73 11.32
N ILE A 89 -18.06 3.42 10.46
CA ILE A 89 -18.75 4.41 9.63
C ILE A 89 -20.11 4.73 10.25
N PRO A 90 -20.32 5.94 10.82
CA PRO A 90 -21.60 6.29 11.47
C PRO A 90 -22.80 6.26 10.54
N SER A 91 -22.62 6.51 9.23
CA SER A 91 -23.67 6.45 8.22
C SER A 91 -23.91 5.05 7.65
N ALA A 92 -23.05 4.07 7.97
CA ALA A 92 -23.27 2.69 7.53
C ALA A 92 -24.49 2.10 8.25
N ARG A 93 -25.33 1.40 7.49
CA ARG A 93 -26.59 0.82 7.97
C ARG A 93 -26.33 -0.17 9.12
N LYS A 94 -27.05 -0.01 10.21
CA LYS A 94 -27.10 -0.97 11.33
C LYS A 94 -28.22 -1.96 11.08
N PHE A 95 -27.87 -3.13 10.58
CA PHE A 95 -28.84 -4.12 10.11
C PHE A 95 -29.82 -4.61 11.17
N TRP A 96 -29.45 -4.53 12.45
CA TRP A 96 -30.28 -4.98 13.59
C TRP A 96 -31.28 -3.93 14.11
N SER A 97 -31.18 -2.67 13.68
CA SER A 97 -31.99 -1.58 14.25
C SER A 97 -32.51 -0.55 13.25
N GLU A 98 -32.03 -0.57 12.00
CA GLU A 98 -32.38 0.46 11.02
C GLU A 98 -33.09 -0.16 9.79
N PRO A 99 -34.04 0.54 9.19
CA PRO A 99 -34.73 0.07 7.99
C PRO A 99 -33.82 0.10 6.77
N PHE A 100 -34.04 -0.79 5.81
CA PHE A 100 -33.34 -0.81 4.54
C PHE A 100 -34.00 0.14 3.53
N LYS A 101 -33.20 0.90 2.79
CA LYS A 101 -33.71 1.89 1.84
C LYS A 101 -34.27 1.26 0.55
N TYR A 102 -33.69 0.15 0.09
CA TYR A 102 -34.05 -0.49 -1.18
C TYR A 102 -34.60 -1.91 -1.03
N GLY A 103 -35.05 -2.26 0.14
CA GLY A 103 -35.53 -3.60 0.46
C GLY A 103 -34.49 -4.44 1.21
N HIS A 104 -35.02 -5.40 1.98
CA HIS A 104 -34.22 -6.30 2.83
C HIS A 104 -34.39 -7.77 2.45
N ASP A 105 -35.07 -8.04 1.34
CA ASP A 105 -35.09 -9.37 0.74
C ASP A 105 -33.74 -9.69 0.10
N SER A 106 -33.46 -10.97 -0.18
CA SER A 106 -32.16 -11.44 -0.63
C SER A 106 -31.72 -10.79 -1.93
N TYR A 107 -32.64 -10.60 -2.89
CA TYR A 107 -32.32 -10.01 -4.17
C TYR A 107 -32.04 -8.50 -4.06
N ALA A 108 -32.81 -7.78 -3.28
CA ALA A 108 -32.58 -6.35 -3.04
C ALA A 108 -31.24 -6.08 -2.35
N ILE A 109 -30.87 -6.92 -1.37
CA ILE A 109 -29.53 -6.83 -0.73
C ILE A 109 -28.45 -7.22 -1.74
N TYR A 110 -28.65 -8.26 -2.57
CA TYR A 110 -27.71 -8.65 -3.62
C TYR A 110 -27.42 -7.49 -4.57
N GLN A 111 -28.46 -6.79 -5.05
CA GLN A 111 -28.30 -5.61 -5.90
C GLN A 111 -27.52 -4.50 -5.21
N THR A 112 -27.78 -4.26 -3.91
CA THR A 112 -27.06 -3.25 -3.13
C THR A 112 -25.59 -3.59 -2.96
N ILE A 113 -25.27 -4.86 -2.66
CA ILE A 113 -23.88 -5.34 -2.53
C ILE A 113 -23.15 -5.26 -3.87
N THR A 114 -23.83 -5.63 -4.95
CA THR A 114 -23.26 -5.67 -6.30
C THR A 114 -23.02 -4.28 -6.87
N LYS A 115 -24.00 -3.37 -6.75
CA LYS A 115 -23.95 -2.04 -7.37
C LYS A 115 -23.35 -0.96 -6.47
N GLY A 116 -23.29 -1.21 -5.17
CA GLY A 116 -22.97 -0.21 -4.16
C GLY A 116 -24.15 0.70 -3.85
N PHE A 117 -24.00 1.53 -2.82
CA PHE A 117 -25.00 2.52 -2.43
C PHE A 117 -24.39 3.63 -1.56
N GLY A 118 -24.57 4.89 -1.92
CA GLY A 118 -24.05 6.03 -1.17
C GLY A 118 -22.52 5.94 -1.00
N SER A 119 -22.06 5.87 0.24
CA SER A 119 -20.65 5.63 0.57
C SER A 119 -20.27 4.14 0.66
N MET A 120 -21.20 3.22 0.41
CA MET A 120 -20.91 1.79 0.34
C MET A 120 -20.42 1.43 -1.06
N PRO A 121 -19.17 0.97 -1.22
CA PRO A 121 -18.64 0.61 -2.53
C PRO A 121 -19.27 -0.70 -3.05
N PRO A 122 -19.38 -0.87 -4.39
CA PRO A 122 -19.73 -2.14 -5.01
C PRO A 122 -18.75 -3.24 -4.56
N GLN A 123 -19.26 -4.40 -4.13
CA GLN A 123 -18.43 -5.53 -3.71
C GLN A 123 -18.19 -6.49 -4.89
N MET A 124 -17.50 -5.96 -5.92
CA MET A 124 -17.28 -6.69 -7.17
C MET A 124 -16.27 -7.85 -7.03
N HIS A 125 -15.49 -7.88 -5.97
CA HIS A 125 -14.55 -8.95 -5.66
C HIS A 125 -15.23 -10.20 -5.09
N LEU A 126 -16.46 -10.07 -4.58
CA LEU A 126 -17.24 -11.21 -4.13
C LEU A 126 -17.94 -11.89 -5.31
N THR A 127 -17.81 -13.19 -5.39
CA THR A 127 -18.56 -14.00 -6.34
C THR A 127 -20.05 -14.05 -6.01
N PRO A 128 -20.93 -14.42 -6.93
CA PRO A 128 -22.39 -14.53 -6.64
C PRO A 128 -22.71 -15.43 -5.45
N VAL A 129 -22.03 -16.58 -5.33
CA VAL A 129 -22.18 -17.48 -4.17
C VAL A 129 -21.80 -16.79 -2.87
N GLU A 130 -20.66 -16.11 -2.82
CA GLU A 130 -20.19 -15.39 -1.63
C GLU A 130 -21.11 -14.24 -1.24
N LYS A 131 -21.69 -13.54 -2.22
CA LYS A 131 -22.70 -12.51 -1.97
C LYS A 131 -23.94 -13.12 -1.32
N TYR A 132 -24.45 -14.24 -1.81
CA TYR A 132 -25.61 -14.93 -1.24
C TYR A 132 -25.31 -15.52 0.14
N ASP A 133 -24.13 -16.08 0.39
CA ASP A 133 -23.72 -16.58 1.71
C ASP A 133 -23.71 -15.45 2.75
N VAL A 134 -23.15 -14.29 2.43
CA VAL A 134 -23.14 -13.15 3.38
C VAL A 134 -24.52 -12.54 3.57
N ILE A 135 -25.37 -12.53 2.55
CA ILE A 135 -26.78 -12.09 2.66
C ILE A 135 -27.54 -13.00 3.62
N HIS A 136 -27.36 -14.32 3.48
CA HIS A 136 -27.95 -15.30 4.37
C HIS A 136 -27.52 -15.06 5.82
N TYR A 137 -26.22 -14.85 6.07
CA TYR A 137 -25.74 -14.50 7.40
C TYR A 137 -26.33 -13.19 7.94
N ILE A 138 -26.43 -12.13 7.13
CA ILE A 138 -27.05 -10.86 7.52
C ILE A 138 -28.53 -11.05 7.87
N GLN A 139 -29.25 -11.81 7.06
CA GLN A 139 -30.66 -12.08 7.28
C GLN A 139 -30.91 -12.83 8.58
N GLN A 140 -30.19 -13.90 8.86
CA GLN A 140 -30.39 -14.73 10.05
C GLN A 140 -29.86 -14.07 11.33
N ASN A 141 -28.75 -13.38 11.29
CA ASN A 141 -28.13 -12.83 12.50
C ASN A 141 -28.58 -11.42 12.87
N PHE A 142 -29.03 -10.64 11.90
CA PHE A 142 -29.38 -9.24 12.12
C PHE A 142 -30.84 -8.92 11.75
N ILE A 143 -31.27 -9.23 10.52
CA ILE A 143 -32.61 -8.85 10.06
C ILE A 143 -33.71 -9.62 10.83
N ALA A 144 -33.49 -10.92 11.05
CA ALA A 144 -34.43 -11.73 11.83
C ALA A 144 -34.58 -11.27 13.29
N LYS A 145 -33.59 -10.53 13.80
CA LYS A 145 -33.60 -9.96 15.16
C LYS A 145 -34.01 -8.48 15.23
N ASN A 146 -34.27 -7.86 14.07
CA ASN A 146 -34.68 -6.47 13.98
C ASN A 146 -36.23 -6.36 14.18
N PRO A 147 -36.70 -5.70 15.27
CA PRO A 147 -38.11 -5.64 15.58
C PRO A 147 -38.95 -4.85 14.56
N SER A 148 -38.30 -4.08 13.71
CA SER A 148 -38.94 -3.26 12.67
C SER A 148 -39.03 -3.97 11.31
N LEU A 149 -38.51 -5.17 11.18
CA LEU A 149 -38.44 -5.91 9.92
C LEU A 149 -38.98 -7.32 10.06
N THR A 150 -39.56 -7.82 8.98
CA THR A 150 -39.96 -9.22 8.87
C THR A 150 -39.07 -9.91 7.87
N LEU A 151 -38.48 -11.04 8.24
CA LEU A 151 -37.65 -11.81 7.33
C LEU A 151 -38.46 -12.21 6.07
N ALA A 152 -37.94 -11.89 4.91
CA ALA A 152 -38.59 -12.24 3.65
C ALA A 152 -38.59 -13.76 3.46
N LYS A 153 -39.79 -14.30 3.16
CA LYS A 153 -39.93 -15.73 2.86
C LYS A 153 -39.61 -16.00 1.41
N TRP A 154 -38.88 -17.08 1.15
CA TRP A 154 -38.57 -17.56 -0.22
C TRP A 154 -39.73 -18.49 -0.71
N ASP A 155 -40.91 -17.95 -0.75
CA ASP A 155 -42.06 -18.69 -1.30
C ASP A 155 -41.99 -18.72 -2.85
N GLU A 156 -42.81 -19.56 -3.45
CA GLU A 156 -42.82 -19.76 -4.91
C GLU A 156 -43.17 -18.47 -5.65
N LYS A 157 -43.99 -17.61 -5.08
CA LYS A 157 -44.34 -16.30 -5.65
C LYS A 157 -43.12 -15.38 -5.72
N TYR A 158 -42.35 -15.29 -4.63
CA TYR A 158 -41.13 -14.50 -4.59
C TYR A 158 -40.07 -15.06 -5.54
N LEU A 159 -39.81 -16.37 -5.48
CA LEU A 159 -38.79 -17.02 -6.34
C LEU A 159 -39.13 -16.90 -7.83
N SER A 160 -40.43 -16.91 -8.19
CA SER A 160 -40.89 -16.74 -9.56
C SER A 160 -40.80 -15.30 -10.06
N SER A 161 -40.71 -14.32 -9.16
CA SER A 161 -40.59 -12.89 -9.48
C SER A 161 -39.14 -12.47 -9.77
N LEU A 162 -38.17 -13.32 -9.45
CA LEU A 162 -36.77 -13.05 -9.68
C LEU A 162 -36.40 -13.01 -11.18
N PRO A 163 -35.39 -12.24 -11.60
CA PRO A 163 -34.87 -12.32 -12.95
C PRO A 163 -34.48 -13.77 -13.30
N LYS A 164 -34.84 -14.18 -14.50
CA LYS A 164 -34.47 -15.51 -15.01
C LYS A 164 -33.04 -15.45 -15.55
N GLY A 165 -32.24 -16.41 -15.18
CA GLY A 165 -30.88 -16.60 -15.67
C GLY A 165 -30.42 -18.04 -15.45
N GLU A 166 -29.34 -18.44 -16.16
CA GLU A 166 -28.79 -19.78 -16.10
C GLU A 166 -27.35 -19.79 -15.57
N SER A 167 -26.70 -18.63 -15.55
CA SER A 167 -25.30 -18.52 -15.13
C SER A 167 -25.14 -18.69 -13.62
N LYS A 168 -24.14 -19.45 -13.21
CA LYS A 168 -23.69 -19.52 -11.81
C LYS A 168 -22.60 -18.48 -11.51
N GLY A 169 -22.17 -17.71 -12.52
CA GLY A 169 -21.02 -16.80 -12.39
C GLY A 169 -19.73 -17.52 -12.00
N PRO A 170 -18.68 -16.78 -11.62
CA PRO A 170 -17.44 -17.36 -11.15
C PRO A 170 -17.66 -18.07 -9.80
N LEU A 171 -17.01 -19.23 -9.63
CA LEU A 171 -16.97 -19.92 -8.34
C LEU A 171 -16.01 -19.22 -7.37
N PRO A 172 -16.27 -19.30 -6.05
CA PRO A 172 -15.34 -18.83 -5.05
C PRO A 172 -13.99 -19.53 -5.22
N LYS A 173 -12.93 -18.73 -5.32
CA LYS A 173 -11.56 -19.25 -5.27
C LYS A 173 -11.01 -19.04 -3.89
N VAL A 174 -10.37 -20.07 -3.32
CA VAL A 174 -9.50 -19.88 -2.17
C VAL A 174 -8.34 -19.04 -2.66
N TYR A 175 -8.43 -17.72 -2.47
CA TYR A 175 -7.46 -16.78 -2.98
C TYR A 175 -6.28 -16.68 -2.01
N LYS A 176 -5.17 -17.29 -2.42
CA LYS A 176 -3.90 -17.25 -1.68
C LYS A 176 -2.80 -16.74 -2.63
N PRO A 177 -2.82 -15.46 -3.03
CA PRO A 177 -1.87 -14.93 -4.00
C PRO A 177 -0.42 -15.13 -3.54
N TRP A 178 -0.15 -15.03 -2.25
CA TRP A 178 1.17 -15.30 -1.69
C TRP A 178 1.71 -16.71 -1.90
N ALA A 179 0.87 -17.67 -2.23
CA ALA A 179 1.26 -19.04 -2.55
C ALA A 179 1.38 -19.29 -4.08
N GLU A 180 0.80 -18.41 -4.90
CA GLU A 180 0.69 -18.60 -6.34
C GLU A 180 1.54 -17.62 -7.16
N MET A 181 1.78 -16.40 -6.63
CA MET A 181 2.52 -15.37 -7.34
C MET A 181 4.03 -15.63 -7.30
N ASP A 182 4.69 -15.40 -8.43
CA ASP A 182 6.15 -15.35 -8.48
C ASP A 182 6.63 -13.96 -8.06
N TYR A 183 7.08 -13.83 -6.81
CA TYR A 183 7.69 -12.61 -6.27
C TYR A 183 9.18 -12.44 -6.60
N GLY A 184 9.78 -13.31 -7.44
CA GLY A 184 11.22 -13.46 -7.54
C GLY A 184 11.76 -14.40 -6.46
N ASN A 185 13.08 -14.53 -6.33
CA ASN A 185 13.69 -15.45 -5.38
C ASN A 185 13.68 -14.95 -3.94
N PHE A 186 13.37 -13.68 -3.72
CA PHE A 186 13.21 -13.10 -2.40
C PHE A 186 11.91 -12.28 -2.31
N LEU A 187 11.45 -12.07 -1.08
CA LEU A 187 10.38 -11.13 -0.78
C LEU A 187 10.72 -10.35 0.49
N ILE A 188 10.72 -9.02 0.41
CA ILE A 188 10.93 -8.15 1.56
C ILE A 188 9.59 -7.84 2.21
N ASN A 189 9.47 -8.06 3.52
CA ASN A 189 8.26 -7.77 4.30
C ASN A 189 8.57 -7.72 5.80
N THR A 190 7.58 -7.35 6.62
CA THR A 190 7.62 -7.60 8.06
C THR A 190 7.12 -9.01 8.33
N TYR A 191 7.96 -9.88 8.88
CA TYR A 191 7.62 -11.28 9.15
C TYR A 191 7.61 -11.60 10.63
N GLU A 192 6.69 -12.47 11.03
CA GLU A 192 6.72 -13.16 12.32
C GLU A 192 7.23 -14.59 12.12
N LEU A 193 8.36 -14.92 12.76
CA LEU A 193 8.93 -16.26 12.69
C LEU A 193 8.27 -17.14 13.74
N VAL A 194 7.60 -18.19 13.29
CA VAL A 194 6.93 -19.17 14.15
C VAL A 194 7.27 -20.61 13.72
N GLY A 195 7.36 -21.52 14.66
CA GLY A 195 7.55 -22.95 14.41
C GLY A 195 6.23 -23.69 14.22
N LEU A 196 6.33 -24.98 13.90
CA LEU A 196 5.19 -25.90 13.84
C LEU A 196 4.41 -25.92 15.16
N GLY A 197 3.09 -25.91 15.06
CA GLY A 197 2.21 -25.93 16.24
C GLY A 197 2.09 -24.59 16.97
N ALA A 198 2.63 -23.50 16.42
CA ALA A 198 2.39 -22.18 16.97
C ALA A 198 0.88 -21.89 17.04
N ALA A 199 0.45 -21.33 18.17
CA ALA A 199 -0.95 -20.96 18.35
C ALA A 199 -1.42 -20.02 17.21
N PRO A 200 -2.67 -20.16 16.72
CA PRO A 200 -3.24 -19.19 15.82
C PRO A 200 -3.09 -17.80 16.42
N ARG A 201 -2.75 -16.81 15.57
CA ARG A 201 -2.69 -15.42 16.04
C ARG A 201 -4.06 -15.06 16.61
N GLN A 202 -4.11 -14.61 17.88
CA GLN A 202 -5.33 -13.97 18.39
C GLN A 202 -5.61 -12.75 17.51
N ARG A 203 -6.68 -12.82 16.74
CA ARG A 203 -7.12 -11.70 15.90
C ARG A 203 -7.48 -10.56 16.83
N SER A 204 -6.82 -9.42 16.70
CA SER A 204 -7.44 -8.18 17.10
C SER A 204 -8.69 -8.07 16.23
N GLY A 205 -9.86 -8.26 16.80
CA GLY A 205 -11.11 -7.97 16.09
C GLY A 205 -10.98 -6.59 15.45
N GLY A 206 -11.63 -6.34 14.31
CA GLY A 206 -11.62 -5.04 13.63
C GLY A 206 -12.17 -3.87 14.46
N SER A 207 -12.08 -3.97 15.76
CA SER A 207 -12.51 -2.98 16.74
C SER A 207 -11.67 -1.72 16.63
N VAL A 208 -12.35 -0.63 16.36
CA VAL A 208 -11.85 0.74 16.29
C VAL A 208 -11.54 1.30 17.68
N SER A 209 -11.77 0.55 18.72
CA SER A 209 -11.31 0.92 20.05
C SER A 209 -9.79 0.92 20.06
N PRO A 210 -9.13 1.95 20.60
CA PRO A 210 -7.69 1.92 20.83
C PRO A 210 -7.42 0.76 21.80
N LEU A 211 -7.21 -0.45 21.23
CA LEU A 211 -6.71 -1.56 22.00
C LEU A 211 -5.40 -1.11 22.63
N PRO A 212 -5.11 -1.48 23.89
CA PRO A 212 -3.77 -1.34 24.42
C PRO A 212 -2.82 -1.98 23.43
N ASP A 213 -1.66 -1.37 23.21
CA ASP A 213 -0.63 -1.93 22.33
C ASP A 213 -0.52 -3.42 22.66
N GLU A 214 -0.82 -4.28 21.68
CA GLU A 214 -0.82 -5.71 21.89
C GLU A 214 0.55 -6.10 22.41
N ASN A 215 0.58 -6.94 23.42
CA ASN A 215 1.83 -7.35 24.05
C ASN A 215 2.54 -8.38 23.16
N PHE A 216 3.10 -7.94 22.04
CA PHE A 216 3.96 -8.73 21.17
C PHE A 216 5.39 -8.89 21.72
N GLY A 217 5.64 -8.51 22.96
CA GLY A 217 6.98 -8.40 23.55
C GLY A 217 7.84 -9.67 23.48
N HIS A 218 7.25 -10.82 23.13
CA HIS A 218 7.96 -12.09 22.98
C HIS A 218 7.93 -12.64 21.53
N ALA A 219 7.26 -11.99 20.58
CA ALA A 219 7.19 -12.45 19.22
C ALA A 219 8.50 -12.13 18.46
N ASN A 220 8.99 -13.09 17.69
CA ASN A 220 10.20 -12.91 16.88
C ASN A 220 9.84 -12.27 15.53
N PHE A 221 9.91 -10.95 15.45
CA PHE A 221 9.69 -10.20 14.22
C PHE A 221 11.01 -9.88 13.50
N ALA A 222 11.02 -10.09 12.19
CA ALA A 222 11.94 -9.42 11.27
C ALA A 222 11.16 -8.25 10.64
N TYR A 223 11.36 -7.04 11.17
CA TYR A 223 10.58 -5.87 10.73
C TYR A 223 10.86 -5.47 9.29
N LYS A 224 12.09 -5.64 8.85
CA LYS A 224 12.52 -5.47 7.45
C LYS A 224 13.18 -6.77 6.99
N GLY A 225 12.39 -7.85 7.03
CA GLY A 225 12.84 -9.20 6.72
C GLY A 225 12.93 -9.43 5.22
N ILE A 226 14.04 -10.01 4.78
CA ILE A 226 14.28 -10.50 3.44
C ILE A 226 14.20 -12.03 3.50
N ALA A 227 13.09 -12.59 3.04
CA ALA A 227 12.94 -14.04 2.90
C ALA A 227 13.54 -14.47 1.57
N ILE A 228 14.52 -15.35 1.60
CA ILE A 228 15.24 -15.84 0.41
C ILE A 228 14.98 -17.33 0.25
N ARG A 229 14.60 -17.75 -0.96
CA ARG A 229 14.46 -19.15 -1.34
C ARG A 229 15.83 -19.80 -1.53
N LEU A 230 16.02 -21.01 -1.01
CA LEU A 230 17.29 -21.74 -1.04
C LEU A 230 17.29 -22.94 -1.99
N ASP A 231 16.11 -23.50 -2.29
CA ASP A 231 15.92 -24.56 -3.27
C ASP A 231 15.57 -23.91 -4.62
N HIS A 232 16.51 -23.88 -5.56
CA HIS A 232 16.31 -23.21 -6.84
C HIS A 232 15.21 -23.89 -7.68
N GLY A 233 14.51 -23.09 -8.51
CA GLY A 233 13.46 -23.58 -9.39
C GLY A 233 12.45 -22.51 -9.82
N LYS A 234 11.50 -22.90 -10.66
CA LYS A 234 10.44 -21.99 -11.16
C LYS A 234 9.51 -21.51 -10.04
N GLY A 235 8.87 -20.35 -10.26
CA GLY A 235 7.79 -19.83 -9.42
C GLY A 235 8.25 -19.01 -8.21
N GLY A 236 9.49 -18.60 -8.14
CA GLY A 236 10.00 -17.68 -7.14
C GLY A 236 9.96 -18.19 -5.69
N VAL A 237 10.04 -17.26 -4.74
CA VAL A 237 10.10 -17.56 -3.29
C VAL A 237 8.86 -18.30 -2.79
N ALA A 238 7.69 -18.03 -3.36
CA ALA A 238 6.44 -18.67 -2.95
C ALA A 238 6.39 -20.16 -3.26
N ALA A 239 7.06 -20.60 -4.32
CA ALA A 239 7.09 -22.01 -4.76
C ALA A 239 8.24 -22.81 -4.14
N GLY A 240 9.05 -22.23 -3.27
CA GLY A 240 10.15 -22.90 -2.58
C GLY A 240 9.68 -23.89 -1.53
N LYS A 241 10.65 -24.68 -1.03
CA LYS A 241 10.48 -25.61 0.10
C LYS A 241 11.49 -25.36 1.22
N ALA A 242 12.44 -24.47 1.01
CA ALA A 242 13.46 -24.07 1.98
C ALA A 242 13.77 -22.59 1.87
N TRP A 243 13.83 -21.92 3.01
CA TRP A 243 14.03 -20.48 3.08
C TRP A 243 14.92 -20.08 4.25
N MET A 244 15.57 -18.92 4.09
CA MET A 244 16.28 -18.22 5.15
C MET A 244 15.83 -16.77 5.20
N MET A 245 15.68 -16.22 6.42
CA MET A 245 15.23 -14.85 6.67
C MET A 245 16.37 -14.00 7.18
N PHE A 246 16.66 -12.90 6.46
CA PHE A 246 17.61 -11.87 6.87
C PHE A 246 16.87 -10.58 7.25
N ASP A 247 17.12 -10.06 8.45
CA ASP A 247 16.55 -8.79 8.93
C ASP A 247 17.57 -7.68 8.72
N HIS A 248 17.33 -6.80 7.75
CA HIS A 248 18.32 -5.82 7.34
C HIS A 248 18.45 -4.58 8.24
N ASP A 249 17.52 -4.37 9.21
CA ASP A 249 17.69 -3.34 10.23
C ASP A 249 18.82 -3.69 11.22
N VAL A 250 18.96 -4.96 11.56
CA VAL A 250 19.91 -5.45 12.58
C VAL A 250 20.97 -6.39 12.01
N LEU A 251 20.97 -6.62 10.70
CA LEU A 251 21.90 -7.49 9.97
C LEU A 251 22.03 -8.88 10.61
N ARG A 252 20.89 -9.48 10.97
CA ARG A 252 20.82 -10.84 11.53
C ARG A 252 20.15 -11.80 10.56
N VAL A 253 20.58 -13.03 10.56
CA VAL A 253 19.73 -14.13 10.09
C VAL A 253 18.70 -14.41 11.18
N ALA A 254 17.44 -14.09 10.89
CA ALA A 254 16.36 -14.25 11.86
C ALA A 254 15.96 -15.72 12.07
N GLY A 255 16.09 -16.55 11.03
CA GLY A 255 15.84 -17.98 11.09
C GLY A 255 15.85 -18.63 9.72
N ALA A 256 15.71 -19.98 9.73
CA ALA A 256 15.58 -20.78 8.52
C ALA A 256 14.53 -21.87 8.72
N TRP A 257 13.76 -22.15 7.68
CA TRP A 257 12.66 -23.13 7.74
C TRP A 257 12.52 -23.92 6.44
N THR A 258 11.87 -25.07 6.54
CA THR A 258 11.46 -25.91 5.42
C THR A 258 9.97 -26.25 5.51
N GLY A 259 9.30 -26.48 4.40
CA GLY A 259 7.88 -26.87 4.38
C GLY A 259 7.28 -26.95 3.01
N GLU A 260 6.02 -27.36 2.94
CA GLU A 260 5.22 -27.40 1.70
C GLU A 260 4.50 -26.06 1.42
N GLY A 261 4.81 -25.00 2.14
CA GLY A 261 4.29 -23.65 1.95
C GLY A 261 5.26 -22.62 2.46
N PHE A 262 5.30 -21.47 1.80
CA PHE A 262 6.22 -20.38 2.12
C PHE A 262 5.83 -19.65 3.42
N ILE A 263 4.66 -19.06 3.43
CA ILE A 263 4.12 -18.25 4.54
C ILE A 263 2.60 -18.42 4.64
N ASP A 264 2.05 -18.10 5.79
CA ASP A 264 0.64 -17.80 5.98
C ASP A 264 0.47 -16.28 6.09
N TRP A 265 -0.33 -15.71 5.17
CA TRP A 265 -0.47 -14.27 5.07
C TRP A 265 -1.90 -13.84 4.78
N GLU A 266 -2.43 -13.01 5.63
CA GLU A 266 -3.68 -12.30 5.40
C GLU A 266 -3.38 -10.82 5.44
N ALA A 267 -3.89 -10.06 4.47
CA ALA A 267 -3.54 -8.65 4.36
C ALA A 267 -4.68 -7.81 3.81
N ILE A 268 -4.61 -6.52 4.07
CA ILE A 268 -5.58 -5.53 3.58
C ILE A 268 -5.75 -5.58 2.05
N LEU A 269 -4.68 -5.90 1.32
CA LEU A 269 -4.68 -6.02 -0.15
C LEU A 269 -5.34 -7.30 -0.66
N PHE A 270 -5.46 -8.34 0.16
CA PHE A 270 -5.96 -9.65 -0.28
C PHE A 270 -7.39 -9.91 0.20
N ASN A 271 -7.65 -9.70 1.48
CA ASN A 271 -8.91 -10.07 2.11
C ASN A 271 -9.43 -9.01 3.10
N GLY A 272 -8.90 -7.79 3.04
CA GLY A 272 -9.31 -6.67 3.89
C GLY A 272 -8.91 -6.79 5.37
N LYS A 273 -8.17 -7.83 5.77
CA LYS A 273 -7.74 -7.99 7.16
C LYS A 273 -6.63 -7.02 7.54
N HIS A 274 -6.73 -6.47 8.73
CA HIS A 274 -5.79 -5.51 9.28
C HIS A 274 -4.85 -6.16 10.29
N ASN A 275 -3.69 -5.53 10.53
CA ASN A 275 -2.71 -5.91 11.57
C ASN A 275 -2.14 -7.33 11.43
N ILE A 276 -2.01 -7.84 10.21
CA ILE A 276 -1.46 -9.17 9.98
C ILE A 276 -0.19 -9.08 9.14
N SER A 277 0.93 -9.48 9.76
CA SER A 277 2.20 -9.71 9.08
C SER A 277 2.27 -11.17 8.62
N PRO A 278 2.95 -11.50 7.50
CA PRO A 278 3.19 -12.88 7.12
C PRO A 278 3.89 -13.66 8.24
N ARG A 279 3.50 -14.93 8.39
CA ARG A 279 4.11 -15.91 9.32
C ARG A 279 4.80 -17.00 8.55
N THR A 280 5.94 -17.46 9.03
CA THR A 280 6.59 -18.66 8.49
C THR A 280 5.68 -19.89 8.65
N VAL A 281 5.71 -20.78 7.64
CA VAL A 281 4.94 -22.05 7.65
C VAL A 281 5.92 -23.20 7.48
N GLY A 282 5.76 -24.23 8.31
CA GLY A 282 6.59 -25.41 8.26
C GLY A 282 7.55 -25.54 9.44
N ASP A 283 8.62 -26.29 9.23
CA ASP A 283 9.58 -26.67 10.26
C ASP A 283 10.68 -25.61 10.42
N LEU A 284 10.67 -24.88 11.52
CA LEU A 284 11.68 -23.88 11.86
C LEU A 284 12.90 -24.60 12.45
N HIS A 285 14.02 -24.57 11.73
CA HIS A 285 15.23 -25.29 12.12
C HIS A 285 16.06 -24.57 13.17
N PHE A 286 16.13 -23.26 13.08
CA PHE A 286 16.67 -22.38 14.13
C PHE A 286 16.09 -20.98 13.96
N SER A 287 16.13 -20.21 15.04
CA SER A 287 15.80 -18.77 14.98
C SER A 287 16.62 -17.98 15.98
N ASN A 288 17.10 -16.82 15.56
CA ASN A 288 17.75 -15.86 16.44
C ASN A 288 16.71 -14.85 16.96
N PRO A 289 16.78 -14.44 18.23
CA PRO A 289 15.91 -13.40 18.77
C PRO A 289 16.18 -12.03 18.11
N VAL A 290 15.24 -11.10 18.29
CA VAL A 290 15.40 -9.70 17.80
C VAL A 290 16.60 -9.06 18.49
N GLY A 291 17.48 -8.46 17.70
CA GLY A 291 18.67 -7.75 18.18
C GLY A 291 19.80 -7.78 17.16
N PRO A 292 20.92 -7.08 17.43
CA PRO A 292 22.06 -7.00 16.53
C PRO A 292 22.63 -8.37 16.13
N GLY A 293 22.77 -8.61 14.82
CA GLY A 293 23.43 -9.81 14.30
C GLY A 293 24.96 -9.73 14.43
N TRP A 294 25.51 -8.54 14.41
CA TRP A 294 26.93 -8.24 14.60
C TRP A 294 27.13 -7.39 15.85
N ALA A 295 28.18 -7.68 16.62
CA ALA A 295 28.61 -6.84 17.71
C ALA A 295 29.10 -5.47 17.20
N ASN A 296 29.00 -4.46 18.03
CA ASN A 296 29.60 -3.16 17.73
C ASN A 296 31.12 -3.31 17.53
N PRO A 297 31.67 -2.92 16.37
CA PRO A 297 33.08 -3.12 16.04
C PRO A 297 34.07 -2.42 16.99
N LEU A 298 33.62 -1.38 17.70
CA LEU A 298 34.45 -0.63 18.66
C LEU A 298 34.46 -1.22 20.06
N THR A 299 33.32 -1.78 20.49
CA THR A 299 33.17 -2.27 21.87
C THR A 299 33.13 -3.80 22.00
N GLY A 300 32.87 -4.51 20.90
CA GLY A 300 32.65 -5.95 20.91
C GLY A 300 31.31 -6.38 21.55
N SER A 301 30.44 -5.42 21.91
CA SER A 301 29.16 -5.66 22.57
C SER A 301 28.00 -5.84 21.57
N PHE A 302 27.07 -6.72 21.91
CA PHE A 302 25.78 -6.89 21.21
C PHE A 302 24.66 -6.06 21.85
N GLU A 303 24.95 -5.15 22.75
CA GLU A 303 23.95 -4.29 23.37
C GLU A 303 23.26 -3.44 22.33
N ASP A 304 21.92 -3.48 22.32
CA ASP A 304 21.11 -2.77 21.32
C ASP A 304 20.76 -1.35 21.77
N PHE A 305 21.40 -0.35 21.18
CA PHE A 305 21.17 1.07 21.46
C PHE A 305 20.22 1.76 20.47
N ARG A 306 19.56 1.00 19.58
CA ARG A 306 18.59 1.59 18.66
C ARG A 306 17.45 2.27 19.41
N PHE A 307 16.68 3.09 18.70
CA PHE A 307 15.53 3.78 19.26
C PHE A 307 14.62 2.81 20.00
N MET A 308 14.37 3.07 21.29
CA MET A 308 13.45 2.30 22.11
C MET A 308 12.11 3.01 22.17
N ALA A 309 11.08 2.35 21.66
CA ALA A 309 9.72 2.86 21.70
C ALA A 309 9.10 2.73 23.10
N ARG A 310 7.96 3.37 23.31
CA ARG A 310 7.23 3.34 24.60
C ARG A 310 6.78 1.93 25.02
N ASP A 311 6.64 0.99 24.08
CA ASP A 311 6.34 -0.42 24.32
C ASP A 311 7.59 -1.26 24.63
N LYS A 312 8.75 -0.60 24.82
CA LYS A 312 10.06 -1.19 25.13
C LYS A 312 10.68 -2.02 24.00
N ARG A 313 10.08 -2.05 22.83
CA ARG A 313 10.68 -2.64 21.62
C ARG A 313 11.64 -1.63 20.96
N ARG A 314 12.65 -2.15 20.27
CA ARG A 314 13.62 -1.34 19.55
C ARG A 314 13.36 -1.44 18.04
N PHE A 315 13.47 -0.30 17.37
CA PHE A 315 13.17 -0.16 15.94
C PHE A 315 14.27 0.59 15.20
N GLY A 316 14.29 0.38 13.88
CA GLY A 316 15.17 1.04 12.96
C GLY A 316 16.52 0.34 12.77
N PRO A 317 17.33 0.82 11.80
CA PRO A 317 18.62 0.22 11.51
C PRO A 317 19.64 0.48 12.63
N LEU A 318 20.68 -0.35 12.65
CA LEU A 318 21.88 -0.08 13.46
C LEU A 318 22.53 1.23 13.00
N PRO A 319 23.28 1.94 13.88
CA PRO A 319 24.08 3.09 13.48
C PRO A 319 24.99 2.75 12.30
N LYS A 320 25.09 3.63 11.30
CA LYS A 320 25.80 3.38 10.04
C LYS A 320 27.29 3.05 10.23
N GLU A 321 27.90 3.63 11.25
CA GLU A 321 29.29 3.37 11.67
C GLU A 321 29.45 2.01 12.36
N TRP A 322 28.39 1.46 12.94
CA TRP A 322 28.41 0.11 13.47
C TRP A 322 28.22 -0.90 12.35
N ALA A 323 27.08 -0.86 11.66
CA ALA A 323 26.81 -1.76 10.56
C ALA A 323 25.69 -1.17 9.66
N HIS A 324 25.82 -1.34 8.33
CA HIS A 324 24.94 -0.69 7.39
C HIS A 324 24.58 -1.59 6.21
N TYR A 325 23.31 -1.91 6.04
CA TYR A 325 22.77 -2.61 4.88
C TYR A 325 22.94 -1.78 3.60
N LYS A 326 23.40 -2.41 2.52
CA LYS A 326 23.70 -1.75 1.23
C LYS A 326 22.84 -2.23 0.08
N GLY A 327 22.20 -3.39 0.19
CA GLY A 327 21.32 -3.90 -0.85
C GLY A 327 21.52 -5.37 -1.16
N ILE A 328 20.88 -5.82 -2.23
CA ILE A 328 20.88 -7.20 -2.72
C ILE A 328 21.37 -7.20 -4.16
N TYR A 329 22.40 -7.98 -4.47
CA TYR A 329 22.71 -8.36 -5.84
C TYR A 329 21.89 -9.57 -6.22
N GLN A 330 21.39 -9.58 -7.44
CA GLN A 330 20.75 -10.71 -8.07
C GLN A 330 21.62 -11.23 -9.20
N ASN A 331 21.94 -12.51 -9.18
CA ASN A 331 22.67 -13.19 -10.24
C ASN A 331 21.95 -14.50 -10.60
N GLY A 332 21.04 -14.43 -11.55
CA GLY A 332 20.14 -15.53 -11.86
C GLY A 332 19.27 -15.89 -10.66
N ASP A 333 19.42 -17.11 -10.12
CA ASP A 333 18.72 -17.60 -8.94
C ASP A 333 19.51 -17.44 -7.63
N GLN A 334 20.57 -16.62 -7.63
CA GLN A 334 21.43 -16.38 -6.46
C GLN A 334 21.31 -14.93 -6.00
N GLU A 335 21.02 -14.74 -4.73
CA GLU A 335 20.96 -13.44 -4.05
C GLU A 335 22.18 -13.27 -3.15
N ILE A 336 22.88 -12.14 -3.33
CA ILE A 336 24.02 -11.78 -2.49
C ILE A 336 23.67 -10.51 -1.73
N ILE A 337 23.60 -10.60 -0.42
CA ILE A 337 23.37 -9.44 0.44
C ILE A 337 24.69 -8.71 0.63
N ARG A 338 24.65 -7.39 0.42
CA ARG A 338 25.77 -6.50 0.69
C ARG A 338 25.49 -5.63 1.90
N TYR A 339 26.47 -5.54 2.78
CA TYR A 339 26.43 -4.63 3.95
C TYR A 339 27.84 -4.31 4.44
N THR A 340 27.97 -3.39 5.40
CA THR A 340 29.25 -3.10 6.07
C THR A 340 29.14 -3.40 7.56
N VAL A 341 30.26 -3.77 8.19
CA VAL A 341 30.42 -3.87 9.64
C VAL A 341 31.70 -3.10 10.00
N GLY A 342 31.53 -1.98 10.68
CA GLY A 342 32.64 -1.00 10.80
C GLY A 342 33.13 -0.61 9.40
N ASN A 343 34.41 -0.78 9.16
CA ASN A 343 35.03 -0.48 7.87
C ASN A 343 35.15 -1.71 6.92
N SER A 344 34.71 -2.89 7.36
CA SER A 344 34.69 -4.11 6.51
C SER A 344 33.45 -4.13 5.62
N ASN A 345 33.65 -4.39 4.32
CA ASN A 345 32.56 -4.74 3.40
C ASN A 345 32.29 -6.24 3.51
N VAL A 346 31.02 -6.61 3.54
CA VAL A 346 30.57 -8.00 3.63
C VAL A 346 29.67 -8.31 2.43
N LEU A 347 29.97 -9.39 1.74
CA LEU A 347 29.07 -10.07 0.83
C LEU A 347 28.64 -11.38 1.47
N GLU A 348 27.35 -11.64 1.50
CA GLU A 348 26.79 -12.82 2.11
C GLU A 348 25.78 -13.49 1.19
N MET A 349 25.91 -14.79 1.00
CA MET A 349 25.01 -15.63 0.20
C MET A 349 24.52 -16.80 1.04
N PHE A 350 23.23 -17.09 0.92
CA PHE A 350 22.56 -18.19 1.61
C PHE A 350 22.42 -19.41 0.68
N GLY A 351 22.37 -20.59 1.30
CA GLY A 351 22.16 -21.83 0.59
C GLY A 351 21.67 -22.94 1.53
N MET A 352 21.37 -24.08 0.95
CA MET A 352 21.02 -25.30 1.67
C MET A 352 21.68 -26.50 0.99
N GLU A 353 22.24 -27.38 1.80
CA GLU A 353 22.79 -28.68 1.39
C GLU A 353 22.12 -29.80 2.18
N MET A 354 22.11 -31.01 1.64
CA MET A 354 21.56 -32.18 2.32
C MET A 354 22.66 -33.02 2.90
N MET A 355 22.69 -33.19 4.21
CA MET A 355 23.51 -34.19 4.90
C MET A 355 22.64 -35.42 5.19
N GLN A 356 22.75 -36.43 4.33
CA GLN A 356 21.78 -37.55 4.29
C GLN A 356 20.35 -37.00 4.08
N ASN A 357 19.45 -37.16 5.02
CA ASN A 357 18.09 -36.65 4.97
C ASN A 357 17.88 -35.39 5.83
N ASN A 358 18.96 -34.77 6.34
CA ASN A 358 18.86 -33.57 7.17
C ASN A 358 19.23 -32.31 6.34
N PRO A 359 18.38 -31.30 6.27
CA PRO A 359 18.73 -30.04 5.66
C PRO A 359 19.78 -29.32 6.53
N VAL A 360 20.82 -28.87 5.87
CA VAL A 360 21.90 -28.05 6.44
C VAL A 360 21.90 -26.71 5.74
N PHE A 361 21.59 -25.66 6.46
CA PHE A 361 21.56 -24.30 5.96
C PHE A 361 22.98 -23.72 5.93
N THR A 362 23.32 -23.02 4.86
CA THR A 362 24.67 -22.48 4.70
C THR A 362 24.66 -20.97 4.56
N ARG A 363 25.71 -20.34 5.08
CA ARG A 363 26.00 -18.91 4.90
C ARG A 363 27.43 -18.78 4.39
N THR A 364 27.60 -18.30 3.18
CA THR A 364 28.92 -18.00 2.61
C THR A 364 29.16 -16.51 2.78
N LEU A 365 30.23 -16.16 3.50
CA LEU A 365 30.59 -14.78 3.79
C LEU A 365 31.96 -14.45 3.22
N ASN A 366 32.05 -13.34 2.50
CA ASN A 366 33.31 -12.74 2.08
C ASN A 366 33.41 -11.36 2.73
N LEU A 367 34.41 -11.19 3.61
CA LEU A 367 34.63 -9.96 4.35
C LEU A 367 35.98 -9.35 3.88
N THR A 368 36.01 -8.07 3.63
CA THR A 368 37.24 -7.34 3.47
C THR A 368 37.89 -7.11 4.85
N LYS A 369 39.20 -6.90 4.85
CA LYS A 369 39.94 -6.63 6.09
C LYS A 369 39.27 -5.58 6.97
N SER A 370 39.17 -5.86 8.26
CA SER A 370 38.66 -4.93 9.27
C SER A 370 39.78 -4.35 10.12
N THR A 371 39.58 -3.17 10.70
CA THR A 371 40.52 -2.57 11.65
C THR A 371 40.51 -3.33 12.98
N ASN A 372 39.35 -3.71 13.45
CA ASN A 372 39.14 -4.42 14.72
C ASN A 372 38.61 -5.84 14.44
N PRO A 373 38.85 -6.81 15.34
CA PRO A 373 38.16 -8.10 15.31
C PRO A 373 36.64 -7.88 15.31
N LEU A 374 35.90 -8.71 14.54
CA LEU A 374 34.46 -8.63 14.44
C LEU A 374 33.84 -9.86 15.08
N LYS A 375 32.60 -9.70 15.61
CA LYS A 375 31.84 -10.80 16.19
C LYS A 375 30.46 -10.86 15.57
N MET A 376 29.98 -12.05 15.20
CA MET A 376 28.65 -12.28 14.64
C MET A 376 27.91 -13.35 15.43
N ARG A 377 26.67 -13.10 15.84
CA ARG A 377 25.75 -14.13 16.32
C ARG A 377 25.34 -15.01 15.15
N VAL A 378 25.65 -16.31 15.23
CA VAL A 378 25.31 -17.27 14.19
C VAL A 378 23.97 -17.92 14.47
N ALA A 379 23.84 -18.53 15.65
CA ALA A 379 22.63 -19.23 16.09
C ALA A 379 22.58 -19.34 17.62
N PRO A 380 21.41 -19.62 18.22
CA PRO A 380 21.32 -19.94 19.64
C PRO A 380 22.11 -21.19 19.99
N LYS A 381 22.61 -21.25 21.22
CA LYS A 381 23.20 -22.46 21.80
C LYS A 381 22.22 -23.66 21.66
N GLY A 382 22.76 -24.80 21.28
CA GLY A 382 21.99 -26.01 20.99
C GLY A 382 21.70 -26.20 19.49
N THR A 383 21.97 -25.21 18.62
CA THR A 383 22.00 -25.40 17.16
C THR A 383 23.34 -26.07 16.79
N SER A 384 23.32 -27.10 15.94
CA SER A 384 24.55 -27.66 15.36
C SER A 384 25.15 -26.67 14.37
N VAL A 385 26.37 -26.21 14.59
CA VAL A 385 27.08 -25.26 13.72
C VAL A 385 28.48 -25.75 13.42
N ALA A 386 28.86 -25.64 12.15
CA ALA A 386 30.23 -25.88 11.68
C ALA A 386 30.72 -24.71 10.83
N LEU A 387 32.04 -24.54 10.76
CA LEU A 387 32.70 -23.50 9.99
C LEU A 387 33.76 -24.13 9.09
N LYS A 388 33.80 -23.72 7.84
CA LYS A 388 34.88 -24.00 6.89
C LYS A 388 35.46 -22.71 6.35
N GLY A 389 36.77 -22.63 6.20
CA GLY A 389 37.51 -21.45 5.76
C GLY A 389 38.51 -20.99 6.81
N THR A 390 39.18 -19.84 6.55
CA THR A 390 40.21 -19.30 7.42
C THR A 390 39.90 -17.88 7.86
N GLY A 391 40.51 -17.46 8.99
CA GLY A 391 40.35 -16.09 9.52
C GLY A 391 39.16 -15.90 10.40
N ALA A 392 38.42 -16.99 10.75
CA ALA A 392 37.36 -16.96 11.74
C ALA A 392 37.31 -18.25 12.55
N ILE A 393 36.78 -18.17 13.79
CA ILE A 393 36.56 -19.30 14.69
C ILE A 393 35.18 -19.20 15.34
N LEU A 394 34.60 -20.35 15.76
CA LEU A 394 33.37 -20.39 16.53
C LEU A 394 33.64 -20.46 18.02
N ALA A 395 32.85 -19.78 18.81
CA ALA A 395 32.84 -19.84 20.28
C ALA A 395 31.39 -19.81 20.79
N GLU A 396 31.17 -20.31 22.00
CA GLU A 396 29.92 -20.09 22.71
C GLU A 396 30.05 -18.87 23.62
N GLU A 397 29.13 -17.89 23.48
CA GLU A 397 29.12 -16.65 24.24
C GLU A 397 27.66 -16.24 24.49
N ASP A 398 27.28 -15.98 25.75
CA ASP A 398 25.96 -15.48 26.17
C ASP A 398 24.76 -16.24 25.60
N GLY A 399 24.85 -17.58 25.55
CA GLY A 399 23.77 -18.42 25.04
C GLY A 399 23.67 -18.52 23.53
N PHE A 400 24.70 -18.05 22.80
CA PHE A 400 24.80 -18.12 21.34
C PHE A 400 26.08 -18.79 20.88
N ILE A 401 26.03 -19.33 19.68
CA ILE A 401 27.22 -19.63 18.90
C ILE A 401 27.60 -18.36 18.16
N VAL A 402 28.79 -17.87 18.46
CA VAL A 402 29.36 -16.61 17.92
C VAL A 402 30.53 -16.94 17.01
N MET A 403 30.57 -16.31 15.83
CA MET A 403 31.73 -16.33 14.97
C MET A 403 32.61 -15.11 15.27
N ASN A 404 33.84 -15.37 15.69
CA ASN A 404 34.89 -14.36 15.89
C ASN A 404 35.75 -14.28 14.62
N VAL A 405 35.82 -13.11 14.03
CA VAL A 405 36.53 -12.84 12.76
C VAL A 405 37.80 -12.07 13.05
N SER A 406 38.94 -12.54 12.51
CA SER A 406 40.24 -11.90 12.67
C SER A 406 40.30 -10.55 11.94
N ALA A 407 40.96 -9.57 12.53
CA ALA A 407 41.26 -8.29 11.91
C ALA A 407 42.38 -8.38 10.89
N GLN A 408 42.56 -7.32 10.08
CA GLN A 408 43.72 -7.04 9.21
C GLN A 408 43.90 -7.97 8.00
N ALA A 409 42.97 -8.91 7.75
CA ALA A 409 43.00 -9.78 6.57
C ALA A 409 41.58 -9.93 6.00
N ASP A 410 41.50 -10.20 4.71
CA ASP A 410 40.25 -10.64 4.08
C ASP A 410 39.89 -12.03 4.55
N VAL A 411 38.63 -12.27 4.77
CA VAL A 411 38.10 -13.54 5.31
C VAL A 411 37.07 -14.11 4.36
N LYS A 412 37.22 -15.39 4.02
CA LYS A 412 36.21 -16.17 3.29
C LYS A 412 35.86 -17.41 4.07
N VAL A 413 34.60 -17.49 4.49
CA VAL A 413 34.13 -18.60 5.31
C VAL A 413 32.76 -19.06 4.84
N LYS A 414 32.46 -20.32 5.14
CA LYS A 414 31.16 -20.94 4.99
C LYS A 414 30.71 -21.52 6.31
N LEU A 415 29.60 -21.05 6.80
CA LEU A 415 28.93 -21.59 7.98
C LEU A 415 27.91 -22.64 7.55
N PHE A 416 27.76 -23.67 8.34
CA PHE A 416 26.78 -24.74 8.21
C PHE A 416 25.96 -24.81 9.48
N MET A 417 24.64 -24.79 9.37
CA MET A 417 23.73 -24.76 10.51
C MET A 417 22.63 -25.81 10.33
N ALA A 418 22.42 -26.60 11.37
CA ALA A 418 21.40 -27.66 11.37
C ALA A 418 20.77 -27.80 12.76
N LYS A 419 19.68 -28.53 12.87
CA LYS A 419 19.10 -28.89 14.17
C LYS A 419 20.11 -29.61 15.06
N SER A 420 19.99 -29.46 16.36
CA SER A 420 20.88 -30.09 17.37
C SER A 420 21.01 -31.62 17.27
N SER A 421 20.00 -32.26 16.66
CA SER A 421 20.02 -33.74 16.47
C SER A 421 20.95 -34.19 15.33
N VAL A 422 21.56 -33.28 14.56
CA VAL A 422 22.45 -33.65 13.45
C VAL A 422 23.87 -33.85 13.95
N ASN A 423 24.26 -35.11 14.08
CA ASN A 423 25.60 -35.50 14.51
C ASN A 423 26.60 -35.49 13.34
N GLY A 424 27.87 -35.25 13.62
CA GLY A 424 28.95 -35.32 12.62
C GLY A 424 29.00 -34.13 11.64
N LEU A 425 28.26 -33.06 11.91
CA LEU A 425 28.20 -31.86 11.03
C LEU A 425 29.59 -31.25 10.77
N VAL A 426 30.46 -31.20 11.81
CA VAL A 426 31.80 -30.61 11.68
C VAL A 426 32.64 -31.39 10.67
N SER A 427 32.69 -32.74 10.81
CA SER A 427 33.44 -33.59 9.90
C SER A 427 32.89 -33.54 8.47
N TRP A 428 31.55 -33.52 8.33
CA TRP A 428 30.89 -33.44 7.04
C TRP A 428 31.15 -32.10 6.36
N ALA A 429 31.12 -31.00 7.10
CA ALA A 429 31.39 -29.65 6.58
C ALA A 429 32.78 -29.53 5.94
N GLN A 430 33.77 -30.25 6.47
CA GLN A 430 35.12 -30.27 5.88
C GLN A 430 35.15 -30.95 4.51
N THR A 431 34.24 -31.86 4.22
CA THR A 431 34.11 -32.52 2.90
C THR A 431 33.31 -31.69 1.87
N SER A 432 32.55 -30.68 2.32
CA SER A 432 31.80 -29.77 1.47
C SER A 432 32.73 -28.87 0.63
N GLN A 433 32.16 -28.17 -0.37
CA GLN A 433 32.91 -27.22 -1.19
C GLN A 433 33.48 -26.06 -0.35
N ASP A 434 34.63 -25.55 -0.78
CA ASP A 434 35.24 -24.37 -0.17
C ASP A 434 34.36 -23.11 -0.33
N PRO A 435 34.52 -22.12 0.57
CA PRO A 435 33.77 -20.87 0.47
C PRO A 435 33.99 -20.18 -0.88
N LEU A 436 32.89 -19.91 -1.58
CA LEU A 436 32.91 -19.22 -2.89
C LEU A 436 33.42 -17.78 -2.74
N SER A 437 34.10 -17.29 -3.80
CA SER A 437 34.32 -15.87 -4.00
C SER A 437 33.09 -15.25 -4.60
N LEU A 438 32.40 -14.40 -3.84
CA LEU A 438 31.12 -13.81 -4.23
C LEU A 438 31.27 -12.57 -5.13
N GLU A 439 32.45 -11.97 -5.21
CA GLU A 439 32.71 -10.73 -5.97
C GLU A 439 32.31 -10.85 -7.45
N GLY A 440 32.58 -12.00 -8.06
CA GLY A 440 32.22 -12.26 -9.46
C GLY A 440 30.71 -12.26 -9.73
N LEU A 441 29.91 -12.54 -8.70
CA LEU A 441 28.44 -12.60 -8.79
C LEU A 441 27.76 -11.24 -8.64
N THR A 442 28.52 -10.17 -8.37
CA THR A 442 27.97 -8.81 -8.16
C THR A 442 27.88 -7.98 -9.44
N ARG A 443 28.14 -8.57 -10.61
CA ARG A 443 28.21 -7.86 -11.90
C ARG A 443 26.99 -8.09 -12.79
N GLY A 444 25.94 -8.68 -12.25
CA GLY A 444 24.78 -9.14 -13.01
C GLY A 444 24.93 -10.57 -13.50
N GLY A 445 23.82 -11.19 -13.78
CA GLY A 445 23.71 -12.57 -14.22
C GLY A 445 22.83 -12.68 -15.47
N LYS A 446 22.36 -13.89 -15.74
CA LYS A 446 21.38 -14.12 -16.78
C LYS A 446 20.04 -13.54 -16.34
N THR A 447 19.36 -12.82 -17.24
CA THR A 447 18.04 -12.26 -16.98
C THR A 447 17.04 -13.36 -16.56
N ARG A 448 16.27 -13.09 -15.51
CA ARG A 448 15.21 -13.94 -14.98
C ARG A 448 13.89 -13.71 -15.70
N TYR A 449 13.66 -12.49 -16.20
CA TYR A 449 12.40 -12.04 -16.82
C TYR A 449 12.62 -11.59 -18.28
N PRO A 450 13.08 -12.49 -19.17
CA PRO A 450 13.38 -12.13 -20.56
C PRO A 450 12.12 -11.87 -21.40
N GLU A 451 10.95 -12.30 -20.91
CA GLU A 451 9.70 -12.19 -21.65
C GLU A 451 9.16 -10.76 -21.67
N LYS A 452 8.79 -10.32 -22.87
CA LYS A 452 8.08 -9.07 -23.08
C LYS A 452 6.61 -9.36 -23.41
N ILE A 453 5.71 -8.64 -22.75
CA ILE A 453 4.26 -8.80 -22.94
C ILE A 453 3.74 -7.59 -23.71
N THR A 454 2.98 -7.85 -24.78
CA THR A 454 2.34 -6.78 -25.57
C THR A 454 0.86 -6.70 -25.20
N THR A 455 0.37 -5.49 -24.94
CA THR A 455 -1.03 -5.20 -24.64
C THR A 455 -1.56 -4.09 -25.53
N ASP A 456 -2.90 -3.99 -25.64
CA ASP A 456 -3.57 -3.00 -26.47
C ASP A 456 -3.90 -1.74 -25.69
N ILE A 457 -3.86 -0.60 -26.40
CA ILE A 457 -4.43 0.67 -25.97
C ILE A 457 -5.84 0.78 -26.53
N ILE A 458 -6.83 0.90 -25.66
CA ILE A 458 -8.23 1.10 -26.04
C ILE A 458 -8.49 2.61 -26.00
N ALA A 459 -8.75 3.20 -27.18
CA ALA A 459 -9.07 4.63 -27.27
C ALA A 459 -10.46 4.91 -26.67
N GLY A 460 -10.54 5.95 -25.86
CA GLY A 460 -11.80 6.46 -25.34
C GLY A 460 -12.55 7.28 -26.39
N THR A 461 -13.81 7.66 -26.08
CA THR A 461 -14.58 8.58 -26.92
C THR A 461 -14.17 10.03 -26.69
N ASP A 462 -14.33 10.87 -27.71
CA ASP A 462 -14.06 12.31 -27.66
C ASP A 462 -15.34 13.16 -27.48
N GLU A 463 -16.39 12.57 -26.97
CA GLU A 463 -17.68 13.22 -26.76
C GLU A 463 -17.67 14.30 -25.67
N GLY A 464 -16.81 14.18 -24.67
CA GLY A 464 -16.64 15.13 -23.57
C GLY A 464 -15.46 16.09 -23.77
N ALA A 465 -15.17 16.89 -22.76
CA ALA A 465 -14.00 17.78 -22.71
C ALA A 465 -12.66 17.00 -22.65
N PHE A 466 -12.71 15.74 -22.27
CA PHE A 466 -11.55 14.84 -22.17
C PHE A 466 -11.84 13.51 -22.83
N GLN A 467 -10.89 13.00 -23.57
CA GLN A 467 -10.81 11.62 -24.01
C GLN A 467 -9.93 10.84 -23.03
N VAL A 468 -10.41 9.70 -22.54
CA VAL A 468 -9.68 8.82 -21.64
C VAL A 468 -9.42 7.50 -22.33
N ASP A 469 -8.16 7.26 -22.68
CA ASP A 469 -7.72 5.99 -23.25
C ASP A 469 -7.34 5.02 -22.11
N VAL A 470 -7.69 3.74 -22.27
CA VAL A 470 -7.28 2.67 -21.37
C VAL A 470 -6.04 1.98 -21.92
N LEU A 471 -4.95 2.04 -21.17
CA LEU A 471 -3.68 1.42 -21.47
C LEU A 471 -3.62 0.09 -20.70
N ASN A 472 -4.06 -1.01 -21.31
CA ASN A 472 -4.24 -2.26 -20.58
C ASN A 472 -2.94 -2.78 -19.96
N PRO A 473 -2.88 -2.98 -18.63
CA PRO A 473 -1.80 -3.74 -18.02
C PRO A 473 -1.91 -5.21 -18.42
N PRO A 474 -0.82 -6.01 -18.34
CA PRO A 474 -0.91 -7.45 -18.51
C PRO A 474 -1.80 -8.07 -17.45
N PHE A 475 -2.92 -8.66 -17.85
CA PHE A 475 -3.77 -9.45 -16.96
C PHE A 475 -3.33 -10.93 -17.02
N ASN A 476 -3.21 -11.55 -15.84
CA ASN A 476 -2.75 -12.94 -15.70
C ASN A 476 -1.41 -13.22 -16.41
N PRO A 477 -0.35 -12.46 -16.13
CA PRO A 477 0.95 -12.74 -16.71
C PRO A 477 1.46 -14.12 -16.29
N ILE A 478 2.48 -14.63 -16.99
CA ILE A 478 3.06 -15.95 -16.72
C ILE A 478 3.55 -16.14 -15.27
N TRP A 479 3.89 -15.03 -14.60
CA TRP A 479 4.31 -15.02 -13.20
C TRP A 479 3.14 -14.96 -12.21
N ARG A 480 1.89 -14.91 -12.67
CA ARG A 480 0.66 -14.78 -11.86
C ARG A 480 0.65 -13.60 -10.91
N ASN A 481 1.53 -12.62 -11.09
CA ASN A 481 1.59 -11.43 -10.26
C ASN A 481 0.40 -10.51 -10.52
N GLN A 482 0.02 -9.79 -9.48
CA GLN A 482 -1.03 -8.79 -9.53
C GLN A 482 -0.41 -7.42 -9.81
N LEU A 483 -0.93 -6.73 -10.81
CA LEU A 483 -0.43 -5.42 -11.20
C LEU A 483 -1.30 -4.31 -10.59
N ARG A 484 -1.24 -4.16 -9.28
CA ARG A 484 -1.82 -3.01 -8.59
C ARG A 484 -0.87 -1.83 -8.70
N LEU A 485 -1.03 -1.05 -9.78
CA LEU A 485 -0.11 0.02 -10.15
C LEU A 485 -0.19 1.19 -9.15
N SER A 486 0.92 1.56 -8.58
CA SER A 486 1.04 2.51 -7.47
C SER A 486 1.96 3.69 -7.74
N GLY A 487 2.68 3.67 -8.86
CA GLY A 487 3.56 4.75 -9.28
C GLY A 487 3.89 4.67 -10.76
N ILE A 488 4.13 5.83 -11.37
CA ILE A 488 4.54 5.98 -12.77
C ILE A 488 5.54 7.13 -12.89
N ASP A 489 6.56 6.96 -13.74
CA ASP A 489 7.41 8.06 -14.23
C ASP A 489 7.95 7.74 -15.63
N PHE A 490 8.55 8.72 -16.30
CA PHE A 490 9.05 8.60 -17.67
C PHE A 490 10.56 8.74 -17.72
N PHE A 491 11.20 7.96 -18.60
CA PHE A 491 12.59 8.15 -19.01
C PHE A 491 12.77 9.42 -19.85
N GLN A 492 14.00 9.75 -20.22
CA GLN A 492 14.30 10.85 -21.13
C GLN A 492 13.61 10.61 -22.48
N ASP A 493 13.68 9.40 -23.00
CA ASP A 493 12.82 8.93 -24.11
C ASP A 493 11.37 8.78 -23.60
N LYS A 494 10.53 9.75 -23.87
CA LYS A 494 9.15 9.84 -23.40
C LYS A 494 8.22 8.77 -23.96
N ASN A 495 8.66 7.98 -24.95
CA ASN A 495 7.98 6.77 -25.38
C ASN A 495 8.15 5.62 -24.38
N LYS A 496 9.07 5.77 -23.41
CA LYS A 496 9.38 4.80 -22.37
C LYS A 496 9.03 5.35 -21.00
N GLY A 497 8.43 4.52 -20.18
CA GLY A 497 8.13 4.82 -18.80
C GLY A 497 8.38 3.62 -17.90
N VAL A 498 8.25 3.86 -16.63
CA VAL A 498 8.38 2.84 -15.60
C VAL A 498 7.19 2.94 -14.65
N VAL A 499 6.66 1.79 -14.24
CA VAL A 499 5.59 1.70 -13.25
C VAL A 499 5.98 0.73 -12.15
N CYS A 500 5.54 1.00 -10.92
CA CYS A 500 5.65 0.04 -9.82
C CYS A 500 4.27 -0.46 -9.39
N ALA A 501 4.24 -1.66 -8.82
CA ALA A 501 3.06 -2.28 -8.25
C ALA A 501 3.24 -2.51 -6.75
N THR A 502 2.18 -2.33 -5.97
CA THR A 502 2.22 -2.54 -4.49
C THR A 502 2.59 -3.95 -4.10
N ASP A 503 2.45 -4.89 -5.02
CA ASP A 503 2.75 -6.32 -4.82
C ASP A 503 4.25 -6.65 -4.89
N GLY A 504 5.11 -5.64 -5.21
CA GLY A 504 6.57 -5.75 -5.14
C GLY A 504 7.30 -5.64 -6.47
N ASP A 505 6.60 -5.44 -7.57
CA ASP A 505 7.18 -5.42 -8.91
C ASP A 505 7.46 -4.02 -9.44
N VAL A 506 8.44 -3.95 -10.34
CA VAL A 506 8.68 -2.78 -11.21
C VAL A 506 8.72 -3.24 -12.66
N TRP A 507 8.05 -2.47 -13.53
CA TRP A 507 7.91 -2.77 -14.93
C TRP A 507 8.33 -1.59 -15.79
N LYS A 508 9.14 -1.84 -16.79
CA LYS A 508 9.40 -0.92 -17.90
C LYS A 508 8.31 -1.08 -18.95
N VAL A 509 7.80 0.04 -19.45
CA VAL A 509 6.70 0.07 -20.42
C VAL A 509 7.13 0.95 -21.59
N GLU A 510 7.00 0.45 -22.81
CA GLU A 510 7.31 1.16 -24.04
C GLU A 510 6.06 1.28 -24.89
N GLY A 511 5.91 2.37 -25.65
CA GLY A 511 4.80 2.60 -26.57
C GLY A 511 3.86 3.72 -26.19
N PHE A 512 4.21 4.56 -25.21
CA PHE A 512 3.34 5.62 -24.73
C PHE A 512 3.00 6.65 -25.82
N THR A 513 3.97 7.06 -26.62
CA THR A 513 3.83 8.12 -27.62
C THR A 513 3.86 7.63 -29.07
N ASN A 514 4.02 6.32 -29.29
CA ASN A 514 3.93 5.78 -30.63
C ASN A 514 2.45 5.60 -31.05
N ASN A 515 2.22 5.58 -32.37
CA ASN A 515 0.87 5.44 -32.93
C ASN A 515 0.47 3.96 -33.17
N SER A 516 1.17 2.99 -32.57
CA SER A 516 0.92 1.57 -32.81
C SER A 516 -0.37 1.06 -32.14
N GLY A 517 -0.91 1.81 -31.19
CA GLY A 517 -2.03 1.34 -30.36
C GLY A 517 -1.65 0.20 -29.40
N LYS A 518 -0.36 0.00 -29.17
CA LYS A 518 0.16 -1.11 -28.33
C LYS A 518 1.22 -0.63 -27.35
N LEU A 519 1.27 -1.30 -26.20
CA LEU A 519 2.33 -1.17 -25.20
C LEU A 519 3.12 -2.46 -25.10
N VAL A 520 4.41 -2.35 -24.83
CA VAL A 520 5.31 -3.48 -24.55
C VAL A 520 5.78 -3.36 -23.09
N TRP A 521 5.53 -4.39 -22.31
CA TRP A 521 5.83 -4.48 -20.88
C TRP A 521 6.98 -5.45 -20.63
N GLN A 522 7.95 -5.05 -19.84
CA GLN A 522 9.05 -5.87 -19.35
C GLN A 522 9.13 -5.75 -17.83
N ARG A 523 9.10 -6.88 -17.13
CA ARG A 523 9.35 -6.94 -15.69
C ARG A 523 10.84 -6.74 -15.46
N ILE A 524 11.22 -5.76 -14.62
CA ILE A 524 12.63 -5.40 -14.40
C ILE A 524 13.08 -5.57 -12.95
N ALA A 525 12.14 -5.67 -12.01
CA ALA A 525 12.43 -5.92 -10.60
C ALA A 525 11.23 -6.57 -9.91
N SER A 526 11.48 -7.25 -8.80
CA SER A 526 10.47 -7.96 -8.00
C SER A 526 10.88 -8.05 -6.53
N GLY A 527 9.99 -8.54 -5.68
CA GLY A 527 10.28 -8.83 -4.27
C GLY A 527 10.40 -7.62 -3.35
N LEU A 528 10.10 -6.42 -3.83
CA LEU A 528 10.16 -5.17 -3.06
C LEU A 528 9.01 -5.08 -2.04
N PHE A 529 9.26 -4.43 -0.91
CA PHE A 529 8.27 -4.25 0.13
C PHE A 529 7.30 -3.09 -0.18
N GLN A 530 6.17 -3.41 -0.78
CA GLN A 530 5.05 -2.50 -1.00
C GLN A 530 5.47 -1.16 -1.63
N PRO A 531 5.96 -1.17 -2.89
CA PRO A 531 6.26 0.05 -3.64
C PRO A 531 5.04 0.96 -3.76
N LEU A 532 5.16 2.26 -3.39
CA LEU A 532 4.07 3.24 -3.46
C LEU A 532 4.49 4.59 -4.05
N GLY A 533 5.68 4.66 -4.63
CA GLY A 533 6.19 5.80 -5.37
C GLY A 533 7.39 5.40 -6.21
N ILE A 534 7.55 6.04 -7.36
CA ILE A 534 8.66 5.79 -8.29
C ILE A 534 9.10 7.10 -8.94
N LYS A 535 10.39 7.22 -9.20
CA LYS A 535 10.98 8.38 -9.86
C LYS A 535 12.14 7.95 -10.75
N VAL A 536 12.24 8.57 -11.93
CA VAL A 536 13.38 8.43 -12.83
C VAL A 536 14.19 9.71 -12.79
N ILE A 537 15.48 9.60 -12.44
CA ILE A 537 16.40 10.73 -12.40
C ILE A 537 17.63 10.32 -13.20
N GLU A 538 17.95 11.04 -14.28
CA GLU A 538 19.10 10.73 -15.16
C GLU A 538 19.12 9.24 -15.57
N GLU A 539 17.98 8.71 -16.01
CA GLU A 539 17.78 7.31 -16.42
C GLU A 539 17.85 6.29 -15.27
N VAL A 540 18.09 6.71 -14.03
CA VAL A 540 18.15 5.85 -12.85
C VAL A 540 16.80 5.79 -12.16
N ILE A 541 16.37 4.59 -11.80
CA ILE A 541 15.06 4.34 -11.17
C ILE A 541 15.20 4.32 -9.65
N TYR A 542 14.39 5.14 -8.97
CA TYR A 542 14.24 5.17 -7.51
C TYR A 542 12.83 4.76 -7.13
N VAL A 543 12.70 3.90 -6.12
CA VAL A 543 11.40 3.36 -5.68
C VAL A 543 11.24 3.56 -4.18
N THR A 544 10.16 4.21 -3.76
CA THR A 544 9.78 4.29 -2.35
C THR A 544 9.11 3.00 -1.94
N CYS A 545 9.76 2.26 -1.07
CA CYS A 545 9.27 1.05 -0.44
C CYS A 545 8.93 1.30 1.03
N ARG A 546 8.18 0.39 1.63
CA ARG A 546 7.78 0.51 3.03
C ARG A 546 8.95 0.48 4.00
N ASP A 547 10.05 -0.18 3.63
CA ASP A 547 11.26 -0.39 4.43
C ASP A 547 12.40 0.58 4.08
N GLN A 548 12.41 1.14 2.86
CA GLN A 548 13.55 1.90 2.35
C GLN A 548 13.22 2.67 1.06
N LEU A 549 14.09 3.57 0.68
CA LEU A 549 14.20 4.10 -0.68
C LEU A 549 15.24 3.27 -1.43
N VAL A 550 14.84 2.60 -2.50
CA VAL A 550 15.67 1.69 -3.31
C VAL A 550 16.09 2.38 -4.60
N ARG A 551 17.34 2.19 -5.00
CA ARG A 551 17.83 2.50 -6.34
C ARG A 551 18.06 1.21 -7.11
N LEU A 552 17.50 1.11 -8.31
CA LEU A 552 17.60 -0.07 -9.17
C LEU A 552 18.72 0.12 -10.17
N ASN A 553 19.70 -0.77 -10.16
CA ASN A 553 20.86 -0.70 -11.04
C ASN A 553 20.89 -1.95 -11.93
N ASP A 554 20.96 -1.73 -13.24
CA ASP A 554 21.23 -2.71 -14.29
C ASP A 554 22.68 -2.54 -14.73
N PHE A 555 23.57 -3.45 -14.35
CA PHE A 555 25.03 -3.34 -14.61
C PHE A 555 25.46 -3.99 -15.92
N ASN A 556 24.70 -4.98 -16.37
CA ASN A 556 25.02 -5.73 -17.58
C ASN A 556 24.26 -5.24 -18.82
N GLY A 557 23.24 -4.36 -18.64
CA GLY A 557 22.47 -3.72 -19.70
C GLY A 557 21.43 -4.63 -20.34
N ASP A 558 21.00 -5.70 -19.66
CA ASP A 558 20.00 -6.63 -20.18
C ASP A 558 18.55 -6.18 -19.92
N GLY A 559 18.39 -5.09 -19.18
CA GLY A 559 17.11 -4.47 -18.84
C GLY A 559 16.46 -5.02 -17.57
N GLU A 560 17.15 -5.87 -16.81
CA GLU A 560 16.73 -6.33 -15.49
C GLU A 560 17.61 -5.72 -14.40
N THR A 561 17.13 -5.65 -13.18
CA THR A 561 17.86 -5.10 -12.04
C THR A 561 18.85 -6.13 -11.49
N ASP A 562 20.16 -5.82 -11.57
CA ASP A 562 21.23 -6.62 -10.98
C ASP A 562 21.51 -6.28 -9.52
N PHE A 563 21.25 -5.02 -9.12
CA PHE A 563 21.49 -4.56 -7.76
C PHE A 563 20.36 -3.67 -7.25
N TYR A 564 19.66 -4.17 -6.27
CA TYR A 564 18.66 -3.47 -5.48
C TYR A 564 19.38 -2.71 -4.37
N GLU A 565 19.87 -1.51 -4.70
CA GLU A 565 20.66 -0.72 -3.77
C GLU A 565 19.78 -0.09 -2.70
N SER A 566 20.12 -0.32 -1.44
CA SER A 566 19.52 0.41 -0.33
C SER A 566 20.04 1.85 -0.32
N PHE A 567 19.36 2.73 -1.05
CA PHE A 567 19.75 4.13 -1.16
C PHE A 567 19.59 4.86 0.17
N ASN A 568 18.49 4.59 0.87
CA ASN A 568 18.26 5.04 2.24
C ASN A 568 17.28 4.12 2.95
N ASN A 569 17.64 3.58 4.13
CA ASN A 569 16.81 2.74 4.98
C ASN A 569 16.60 3.28 6.39
N ASP A 570 16.83 4.59 6.60
CA ASP A 570 16.84 5.21 7.93
C ASP A 570 15.47 5.20 8.61
N HIS A 571 14.36 5.26 7.85
CA HIS A 571 13.05 5.25 8.46
C HIS A 571 12.71 3.89 9.09
N GLN A 572 12.01 3.93 10.22
CA GLN A 572 11.70 2.77 11.03
C GLN A 572 10.38 2.13 10.58
N VAL A 573 10.29 0.81 10.71
CA VAL A 573 9.10 0.00 10.44
C VAL A 573 8.71 -0.76 11.69
N THR A 574 7.41 -0.82 11.98
CA THR A 574 6.84 -1.65 13.03
C THR A 574 5.98 -2.79 12.42
N ASP A 575 5.32 -3.56 13.25
CA ASP A 575 4.41 -4.62 12.82
C ASP A 575 3.02 -4.11 12.37
N HIS A 576 2.79 -2.79 12.37
CA HIS A 576 1.49 -2.22 12.05
C HIS A 576 1.26 -2.07 10.54
N PHE A 577 0.11 -2.52 10.04
CA PHE A 577 -0.22 -2.53 8.60
C PHE A 577 -0.28 -1.14 7.95
N HIS A 578 -0.67 -0.11 8.70
CA HIS A 578 -1.02 1.21 8.17
C HIS A 578 0.16 2.16 7.95
N GLU A 579 1.38 1.71 8.11
CA GLU A 579 2.61 2.53 7.96
C GLU A 579 3.06 2.68 6.50
N PHE A 580 2.17 3.07 5.62
CA PHE A 580 2.49 3.24 4.20
C PHE A 580 3.53 4.35 4.00
N ALA A 581 4.53 4.09 3.16
CA ALA A 581 5.46 5.10 2.66
C ALA A 581 5.00 5.54 1.26
N MET A 582 4.44 6.75 1.15
CA MET A 582 3.60 7.19 0.04
C MET A 582 4.28 8.26 -0.82
N GLY A 583 4.23 8.06 -2.14
CA GLY A 583 4.74 9.02 -3.12
C GLY A 583 6.26 9.04 -3.22
N LEU A 584 6.77 9.78 -4.19
CA LEU A 584 8.18 10.13 -4.31
C LEU A 584 8.31 11.37 -5.17
N GLN A 585 8.85 12.44 -4.61
CA GLN A 585 9.11 13.69 -5.29
C GLN A 585 10.56 14.13 -5.06
N THR A 586 11.07 15.00 -5.93
CA THR A 586 12.40 15.58 -5.80
C THR A 586 12.34 17.10 -5.93
N ASP A 587 13.10 17.80 -5.08
CA ASP A 587 13.29 19.24 -5.22
C ASP A 587 14.35 19.55 -6.30
N LYS A 588 14.58 20.84 -6.52
CA LYS A 588 15.56 21.33 -7.52
C LYS A 588 17.00 21.01 -7.13
N GLU A 589 17.26 20.77 -5.86
CA GLU A 589 18.57 20.37 -5.32
C GLU A 589 18.81 18.85 -5.44
N GLY A 590 17.77 18.07 -5.81
CA GLY A 590 17.81 16.62 -5.97
C GLY A 590 17.51 15.84 -4.69
N ASN A 591 17.01 16.49 -3.61
CA ASN A 591 16.58 15.76 -2.42
C ASN A 591 15.23 15.09 -2.67
N PHE A 592 15.02 13.94 -2.01
CA PHE A 592 13.82 13.14 -2.14
C PHE A 592 12.81 13.43 -1.03
N TYR A 593 11.53 13.36 -1.35
CA TYR A 593 10.44 13.56 -0.39
C TYR A 593 9.35 12.51 -0.56
N TYR A 594 8.91 11.92 0.54
CA TYR A 594 7.77 11.03 0.63
C TYR A 594 7.09 11.16 1.98
N ALA A 595 5.82 10.75 2.06
CA ALA A 595 5.07 10.79 3.33
C ALA A 595 4.98 9.39 3.95
N LYS A 596 5.04 9.31 5.28
CA LYS A 596 4.80 8.09 6.03
C LYS A 596 3.54 8.22 6.87
N SER A 597 2.60 7.28 6.68
CA SER A 597 1.33 7.26 7.41
C SER A 597 1.51 6.99 8.91
N ALA A 598 0.59 7.49 9.73
CA ALA A 598 0.49 7.13 11.14
C ALA A 598 -0.12 5.71 11.30
N ARG A 599 -0.05 5.16 12.50
CA ARG A 599 -0.75 3.94 12.85
C ARG A 599 -2.26 4.18 12.86
N HIS A 600 -3.04 3.23 12.34
CA HIS A 600 -4.49 3.32 12.38
C HIS A 600 -5.01 3.12 13.82
N ALA A 601 -5.78 4.10 14.32
CA ALA A 601 -6.39 4.09 15.66
C ALA A 601 -5.43 3.96 16.86
N ARG A 602 -4.13 4.12 16.66
CA ARG A 602 -3.10 3.92 17.69
C ARG A 602 -2.07 5.05 17.65
N GLU A 603 -1.54 5.37 18.80
CA GLU A 603 -0.46 6.35 18.93
C GLU A 603 0.84 5.86 18.28
N ALA A 604 1.66 6.81 17.82
CA ALA A 604 2.96 6.53 17.22
C ALA A 604 3.88 5.72 18.15
N LEU A 605 4.60 4.77 17.57
CA LEU A 605 5.72 4.08 18.25
C LEU A 605 7.06 4.64 17.81
N VAL A 606 7.17 5.11 16.58
CA VAL A 606 8.44 5.58 16.00
C VAL A 606 8.30 7.00 15.45
N PRO A 607 9.41 7.77 15.37
CA PRO A 607 9.38 9.17 14.96
C PRO A 607 8.80 9.46 13.57
N GLN A 608 8.85 8.51 12.66
CA GLN A 608 8.37 8.74 11.30
C GLN A 608 6.87 8.51 11.12
N HIS A 609 6.13 8.09 12.14
CA HIS A 609 4.68 7.90 12.05
C HIS A 609 3.93 9.22 11.84
N GLY A 610 3.27 9.36 10.71
CA GLY A 610 2.47 10.55 10.36
C GLY A 610 3.32 11.77 9.99
N THR A 611 4.34 11.58 9.14
CA THR A 611 5.32 12.62 8.82
C THR A 611 5.57 12.75 7.32
N LEU A 612 6.03 13.94 6.90
CA LEU A 612 6.67 14.18 5.62
C LEU A 612 8.18 14.05 5.82
N ILE A 613 8.80 13.17 5.06
CA ILE A 613 10.22 12.81 5.18
C ILE A 613 11.00 13.39 4.01
N LYS A 614 12.16 13.99 4.30
CA LYS A 614 13.18 14.39 3.35
C LYS A 614 14.37 13.44 3.44
N VAL A 615 14.86 12.97 2.30
CA VAL A 615 16.15 12.25 2.17
C VAL A 615 17.07 13.09 1.30
N SER A 616 18.31 13.28 1.75
CA SER A 616 19.32 14.03 0.97
C SER A 616 19.59 13.35 -0.38
N LYS A 617 20.01 14.14 -1.37
CA LYS A 617 20.31 13.67 -2.75
C LYS A 617 21.33 12.52 -2.82
N ASP A 618 22.16 12.37 -1.81
CA ASP A 618 23.16 11.29 -1.71
C ASP A 618 22.68 10.12 -0.82
N GLY A 619 21.42 10.15 -0.34
CA GLY A 619 20.81 9.11 0.48
C GLY A 619 21.32 9.03 1.92
N LYS A 620 22.25 9.91 2.36
CA LYS A 620 22.94 9.74 3.65
C LYS A 620 22.18 10.30 4.84
N GLN A 621 21.33 11.30 4.64
CA GLN A 621 20.62 12.02 5.70
C GLN A 621 19.11 11.95 5.51
N THR A 622 18.40 11.78 6.61
CA THR A 622 16.94 11.77 6.67
C THR A 622 16.47 12.81 7.67
N GLU A 623 15.53 13.65 7.26
CA GLU A 623 14.92 14.72 8.06
C GLU A 623 13.39 14.60 8.03
N ILE A 624 12.75 14.84 9.19
CA ILE A 624 11.30 15.00 9.25
C ILE A 624 10.97 16.47 8.95
N THR A 625 10.27 16.71 7.85
CA THR A 625 9.94 18.05 7.36
C THR A 625 8.68 18.61 8.02
N ALA A 626 7.66 17.76 8.24
CA ALA A 626 6.39 18.11 8.86
C ALA A 626 5.76 16.90 9.53
N THR A 627 4.84 17.14 10.47
CA THR A 627 4.21 16.10 11.32
C THR A 627 2.69 16.28 11.39
N GLY A 628 1.99 15.32 11.98
CA GLY A 628 0.56 15.46 12.24
C GLY A 628 -0.33 14.91 11.12
N PHE A 629 0.19 14.07 10.22
CA PHE A 629 -0.60 13.40 9.20
C PHE A 629 -1.17 12.08 9.71
N ARG A 630 -2.38 11.74 9.28
CA ARG A 630 -3.01 10.45 9.60
C ARG A 630 -2.68 9.39 8.56
N ALA A 631 -2.95 9.66 7.28
CA ALA A 631 -2.74 8.78 6.16
C ALA A 631 -2.47 9.62 4.90
N ALA A 632 -1.33 10.32 4.92
CA ALA A 632 -0.90 11.12 3.79
C ALA A 632 -0.67 10.20 2.59
N ASN A 633 -1.32 10.47 1.45
CA ASN A 633 -1.20 9.66 0.24
C ASN A 633 -0.48 10.39 -0.89
N GLY A 634 -0.82 11.64 -1.14
CA GLY A 634 -0.21 12.45 -2.18
C GLY A 634 0.81 13.45 -1.63
N VAL A 635 1.94 13.56 -2.30
CA VAL A 635 2.95 14.60 -2.05
C VAL A 635 3.24 15.30 -3.37
N CYS A 636 3.05 16.62 -3.41
CA CYS A 636 3.38 17.47 -4.54
C CYS A 636 4.32 18.57 -4.10
N ILE A 637 5.34 18.88 -4.89
CA ILE A 637 6.21 20.04 -4.69
C ILE A 637 5.67 21.19 -5.55
N ASN A 638 5.45 22.33 -4.92
CA ASN A 638 4.99 23.53 -5.58
C ASN A 638 6.13 24.22 -6.33
N PRO A 639 5.81 25.10 -7.32
CA PRO A 639 6.83 25.86 -8.04
C PRO A 639 7.75 26.72 -7.16
N ASP A 640 7.27 27.13 -5.96
CA ASP A 640 8.02 27.90 -4.97
C ASP A 640 8.85 27.03 -4.00
N GLY A 641 8.78 25.68 -4.14
CA GLY A 641 9.49 24.73 -3.28
C GLY A 641 8.77 24.35 -2.00
N SER A 642 7.58 24.89 -1.71
CA SER A 642 6.69 24.39 -0.65
C SER A 642 6.00 23.09 -1.10
N PHE A 643 5.21 22.49 -0.22
CA PHE A 643 4.55 21.21 -0.51
C PHE A 643 3.04 21.31 -0.40
N ILE A 644 2.34 20.46 -1.15
CA ILE A 644 0.94 20.14 -0.90
C ILE A 644 0.84 18.65 -0.63
N VAL A 645 0.16 18.30 0.47
CA VAL A 645 0.01 16.91 0.92
C VAL A 645 -1.46 16.62 1.19
N THR A 646 -1.98 15.58 0.57
CA THR A 646 -3.33 15.07 0.89
C THR A 646 -3.28 14.21 2.14
N ASP A 647 -4.36 14.25 2.92
CA ASP A 647 -4.47 13.41 4.12
C ASP A 647 -5.89 12.88 4.27
N GLN A 648 -6.00 11.58 4.52
CA GLN A 648 -7.28 10.88 4.59
C GLN A 648 -7.94 11.06 5.95
N GLU A 649 -9.27 11.18 5.95
CA GLU A 649 -10.13 11.15 7.14
C GLU A 649 -9.82 9.96 8.06
N GLY A 650 -9.93 10.18 9.36
CA GLY A 650 -9.73 9.15 10.37
C GLY A 650 -9.68 9.69 11.79
N HIS A 651 -9.03 8.97 12.69
CA HIS A 651 -8.81 9.43 14.06
C HIS A 651 -7.96 10.70 14.07
N TRP A 652 -8.40 11.72 14.79
CA TRP A 652 -7.76 13.04 14.86
C TRP A 652 -7.65 13.79 13.52
N ASN A 653 -8.27 13.25 12.47
CA ASN A 653 -8.42 13.91 11.18
C ASN A 653 -9.90 13.88 10.80
N PRO A 654 -10.66 14.97 11.07
CA PRO A 654 -12.12 14.96 11.06
C PRO A 654 -12.73 14.71 9.67
N MET A 655 -12.01 15.04 8.59
CA MET A 655 -12.44 14.91 7.21
C MET A 655 -11.20 14.77 6.30
N ASN A 656 -11.35 14.23 5.09
CA ASN A 656 -10.29 14.28 4.10
C ASN A 656 -9.86 15.72 3.86
N ARG A 657 -8.57 15.95 3.60
CA ARG A 657 -8.07 17.31 3.44
C ARG A 657 -6.88 17.40 2.49
N ILE A 658 -6.71 18.57 1.92
CA ILE A 658 -5.55 18.98 1.15
C ILE A 658 -4.83 20.04 1.97
N ASN A 659 -3.55 19.82 2.30
CA ASN A 659 -2.76 20.70 3.13
C ASN A 659 -1.68 21.40 2.33
N TRP A 660 -1.59 22.72 2.44
CA TRP A 660 -0.37 23.43 2.06
C TRP A 660 0.64 23.28 3.19
N VAL A 661 1.80 22.68 2.91
CA VAL A 661 2.69 22.19 3.96
C VAL A 661 3.91 23.11 4.08
N ASN A 662 4.07 23.67 5.29
CA ASN A 662 5.23 24.42 5.72
C ASN A 662 6.23 23.52 6.46
N LYS A 663 7.52 23.81 6.33
CA LYS A 663 8.55 23.13 7.12
C LYS A 663 8.32 23.36 8.61
N GLY A 664 8.33 22.28 9.41
CA GLY A 664 8.04 22.30 10.84
C GLY A 664 6.56 22.34 11.22
N GLY A 665 5.64 22.39 10.23
CA GLY A 665 4.19 22.42 10.47
C GLY A 665 3.65 21.15 11.13
N PHE A 666 2.58 21.32 11.92
CA PHE A 666 1.84 20.25 12.55
C PHE A 666 0.40 20.19 11.99
N TYR A 667 0.01 19.06 11.40
CA TYR A 667 -1.24 18.91 10.67
C TYR A 667 -2.34 18.15 11.45
N GLY A 668 -2.23 18.11 12.78
CA GLY A 668 -3.33 17.87 13.72
C GLY A 668 -3.59 16.42 14.12
N ASN A 669 -2.97 15.40 13.53
CA ASN A 669 -3.16 14.03 14.00
C ASN A 669 -2.39 13.78 15.30
N MET A 670 -3.10 13.67 16.42
CA MET A 670 -2.51 13.40 17.75
C MET A 670 -1.98 11.97 17.90
N PHE A 671 -2.25 11.07 16.95
CA PHE A 671 -1.65 9.74 16.90
C PHE A 671 -0.36 9.69 16.07
N SER A 672 0.03 10.76 15.40
CA SER A 672 1.34 10.89 14.78
C SER A 672 2.43 11.11 15.84
N TYR A 673 3.69 11.01 15.44
CA TYR A 673 4.80 11.41 16.32
C TYR A 673 4.96 12.94 16.28
N HIS A 674 4.82 13.59 17.41
CA HIS A 674 4.89 15.06 17.56
C HIS A 674 5.16 15.48 18.99
N ALA A 675 5.51 16.74 19.16
CA ALA A 675 5.73 17.38 20.48
C ALA A 675 4.56 18.28 20.91
N HIS A 676 3.44 18.32 20.19
CA HIS A 676 2.31 19.21 20.46
C HIS A 676 1.35 18.58 21.47
N PRO A 677 1.19 19.17 22.70
CA PRO A 677 0.27 18.63 23.70
C PRO A 677 -1.18 19.07 23.47
N ASP A 678 -1.40 20.21 22.79
CA ASP A 678 -2.71 20.80 22.57
C ASP A 678 -3.47 20.09 21.44
N SER A 679 -4.65 19.57 21.74
CA SER A 679 -5.55 18.90 20.79
C SER A 679 -6.62 19.82 20.21
N SER A 680 -6.61 21.12 20.51
CA SER A 680 -7.54 22.10 19.93
C SER A 680 -7.27 22.35 18.45
N ASN A 681 -8.27 22.82 17.71
CA ASN A 681 -8.10 23.19 16.31
C ASN A 681 -7.10 24.33 16.09
N ALA A 682 -6.85 25.16 17.11
CA ALA A 682 -5.88 26.24 17.02
C ALA A 682 -4.42 25.77 16.99
N SER A 683 -4.14 24.54 17.42
CA SER A 683 -2.78 23.99 17.51
C SER A 683 -2.27 23.40 16.19
N MET A 684 -3.12 23.31 15.15
CA MET A 684 -2.76 22.71 13.87
C MET A 684 -2.79 23.73 12.74
N GLU A 685 -1.98 23.48 11.71
CA GLU A 685 -2.08 24.18 10.45
C GLU A 685 -3.43 23.88 9.77
N GLN A 686 -4.10 24.93 9.32
CA GLN A 686 -5.39 24.78 8.63
C GLN A 686 -5.18 24.24 7.21
N PRO A 687 -6.04 23.33 6.73
CA PRO A 687 -5.92 22.82 5.37
C PRO A 687 -6.29 23.90 4.33
N LEU A 688 -5.76 23.72 3.14
CA LEU A 688 -6.21 24.47 1.96
C LEU A 688 -7.67 24.15 1.63
N VAL A 689 -8.05 22.85 1.73
CA VAL A 689 -9.41 22.35 1.45
C VAL A 689 -9.75 21.23 2.43
N TRP A 690 -10.93 21.31 3.04
CA TRP A 690 -11.61 20.17 3.59
C TRP A 690 -12.43 19.49 2.51
N VAL A 691 -12.25 18.17 2.33
CA VAL A 691 -12.88 17.43 1.25
C VAL A 691 -13.96 16.53 1.84
N ASP A 692 -15.24 16.85 1.52
CA ASP A 692 -16.38 16.06 1.98
C ASP A 692 -16.28 14.63 1.44
N ARG A 693 -16.65 13.66 2.30
CA ARG A 693 -16.61 12.23 1.98
C ARG A 693 -17.53 11.86 0.80
N GLU A 694 -18.65 12.57 0.63
CA GLU A 694 -19.53 12.36 -0.51
C GLU A 694 -18.89 12.76 -1.83
N LEU A 695 -17.95 13.72 -1.80
CA LEU A 695 -17.23 14.17 -2.97
C LEU A 695 -16.01 13.28 -3.27
N ASP A 696 -15.19 13.00 -2.23
CA ASP A 696 -14.03 12.10 -2.33
C ASP A 696 -13.75 11.38 -1.02
N GLN A 697 -13.55 10.07 -1.09
CA GLN A 697 -13.29 9.24 0.09
C GLN A 697 -11.81 9.17 0.47
N SER A 698 -10.92 9.24 -0.49
CA SER A 698 -9.46 9.08 -0.29
C SER A 698 -8.70 9.84 -1.34
N PRO A 699 -8.38 11.10 -1.09
CA PRO A 699 -7.55 11.88 -2.01
C PRO A 699 -6.14 11.24 -2.10
N SER A 700 -5.58 11.26 -3.31
CA SER A 700 -4.24 10.74 -3.58
C SER A 700 -3.29 11.85 -4.07
N GLU A 701 -2.47 11.61 -5.08
CA GLU A 701 -1.48 12.58 -5.52
C GLU A 701 -2.11 13.86 -6.08
N LEU A 702 -1.35 14.95 -5.97
CA LEU A 702 -1.65 16.22 -6.61
C LEU A 702 -0.60 16.49 -7.69
N LEU A 703 -1.01 17.24 -8.72
CA LEU A 703 -0.13 17.54 -9.86
C LEU A 703 -0.49 18.89 -10.47
N TRP A 704 0.51 19.73 -10.71
CA TRP A 704 0.33 20.95 -11.48
C TRP A 704 0.23 20.62 -12.98
N VAL A 705 -0.72 21.25 -13.66
CA VAL A 705 -0.86 21.11 -15.11
C VAL A 705 0.23 21.94 -15.79
N ASP A 706 1.27 21.29 -16.29
CA ASP A 706 2.42 21.91 -16.93
C ASP A 706 2.32 21.93 -18.47
N SER A 707 1.25 21.36 -19.02
CA SER A 707 1.03 21.28 -20.46
C SER A 707 0.10 22.39 -21.00
N PRO A 708 0.60 23.27 -21.92
CA PRO A 708 -0.23 24.30 -22.56
C PRO A 708 -1.42 23.73 -23.34
N SER A 709 -1.35 22.48 -23.83
CA SER A 709 -2.46 21.84 -24.56
C SER A 709 -3.72 21.66 -23.72
N TRP A 710 -3.62 21.82 -22.38
CA TRP A 710 -4.75 21.74 -21.45
C TRP A 710 -5.53 23.08 -21.35
N GLY A 711 -5.18 24.10 -22.17
CA GLY A 711 -5.91 25.35 -22.26
C GLY A 711 -6.09 26.04 -20.91
N PRO A 712 -7.34 26.35 -20.49
CA PRO A 712 -7.59 27.10 -19.24
C PRO A 712 -7.20 26.34 -17.97
N LEU A 713 -6.92 25.05 -18.05
CA LEU A 713 -6.42 24.26 -16.93
C LEU A 713 -4.90 24.36 -16.77
N HIS A 714 -4.17 24.87 -17.78
CA HIS A 714 -2.72 25.07 -17.67
C HIS A 714 -2.37 25.94 -16.44
N GLY A 715 -1.41 25.53 -15.65
CA GLY A 715 -1.03 26.18 -14.40
C GLY A 715 -2.01 26.00 -13.23
N LYS A 716 -3.07 25.21 -13.40
CA LYS A 716 -3.97 24.83 -12.28
C LYS A 716 -3.50 23.56 -11.58
N LEU A 717 -3.90 23.38 -10.34
CA LEU A 717 -3.57 22.22 -9.53
C LEU A 717 -4.65 21.13 -9.68
N LEU A 718 -4.25 19.92 -10.03
CA LEU A 718 -5.12 18.74 -10.03
C LEU A 718 -4.95 17.95 -8.74
N ASN A 719 -6.00 17.23 -8.34
CA ASN A 719 -5.98 16.20 -7.31
C ASN A 719 -6.61 14.92 -7.84
N PHE A 720 -6.04 13.78 -7.51
CA PHE A 720 -6.55 12.48 -7.90
C PHE A 720 -7.23 11.78 -6.72
N SER A 721 -8.18 10.91 -7.01
CA SER A 721 -8.92 10.13 -6.04
C SER A 721 -8.58 8.65 -6.12
N TYR A 722 -8.01 8.11 -5.04
CA TYR A 722 -7.90 6.67 -4.86
C TYR A 722 -9.28 6.04 -4.56
N GLY A 723 -10.08 6.66 -3.70
CA GLY A 723 -11.35 6.09 -3.25
C GLY A 723 -12.37 5.92 -4.37
N TYR A 724 -12.48 6.92 -5.24
CA TYR A 724 -13.55 7.00 -6.23
C TYR A 724 -13.12 6.99 -7.69
N GLY A 725 -11.81 6.98 -7.95
CA GLY A 725 -11.30 6.99 -9.32
C GLY A 725 -11.74 8.24 -10.07
N LYS A 726 -11.43 9.42 -9.55
CA LYS A 726 -11.81 10.72 -10.09
C LYS A 726 -10.60 11.64 -10.22
N VAL A 727 -10.77 12.70 -11.00
CA VAL A 727 -9.81 13.80 -11.12
C VAL A 727 -10.53 15.10 -10.79
N PHE A 728 -9.89 15.92 -9.97
CA PHE A 728 -10.40 17.21 -9.52
C PHE A 728 -9.42 18.32 -9.89
N VAL A 729 -9.93 19.54 -10.09
CA VAL A 729 -9.14 20.78 -10.07
C VAL A 729 -9.35 21.47 -8.72
N ILE A 730 -8.30 22.11 -8.21
CA ILE A 730 -8.27 22.76 -6.90
C ILE A 730 -8.09 24.28 -7.11
N PRO A 731 -9.17 25.05 -7.26
CA PRO A 731 -9.09 26.50 -7.21
C PRO A 731 -8.80 26.96 -5.77
N PHE A 732 -7.91 27.91 -5.60
CA PHE A 732 -7.58 28.47 -4.30
C PHE A 732 -7.13 29.93 -4.38
N GLU A 733 -7.16 30.60 -3.23
CA GLU A 733 -6.71 31.98 -3.05
C GLU A 733 -6.05 32.17 -1.69
N LYS A 734 -5.40 33.31 -1.50
CA LYS A 734 -4.86 33.72 -0.22
C LYS A 734 -5.62 34.96 0.28
N VAL A 735 -6.28 34.84 1.43
CA VAL A 735 -7.05 35.90 2.07
C VAL A 735 -6.47 36.17 3.45
N ASN A 736 -6.04 37.40 3.71
CA ASN A 736 -5.48 37.82 5.00
C ASN A 736 -4.36 36.88 5.50
N GLY A 737 -3.54 36.35 4.59
CA GLY A 737 -2.45 35.43 4.95
C GLY A 737 -2.84 33.96 5.01
N GLN A 738 -4.12 33.63 5.08
CA GLN A 738 -4.66 32.27 5.08
C GLN A 738 -4.89 31.78 3.63
N LEU A 739 -4.38 30.62 3.30
CA LEU A 739 -4.73 29.90 2.08
C LEU A 739 -6.06 29.17 2.27
N GLN A 740 -6.94 29.30 1.30
CA GLN A 740 -8.24 28.64 1.26
C GLN A 740 -8.60 28.27 -0.16
N GLY A 741 -9.36 27.22 -0.37
CA GLY A 741 -9.69 26.74 -1.70
C GLY A 741 -10.95 25.91 -1.76
N GLY A 742 -11.23 25.44 -2.95
CA GLY A 742 -12.31 24.54 -3.28
C GLY A 742 -11.79 23.30 -4.03
N ILE A 743 -12.70 22.37 -4.25
CA ILE A 743 -12.43 21.17 -5.04
C ILE A 743 -13.56 20.98 -6.04
N VAL A 744 -13.20 20.75 -7.31
CA VAL A 744 -14.13 20.68 -8.43
C VAL A 744 -13.83 19.45 -9.27
N GLU A 745 -14.81 18.56 -9.40
CA GLU A 745 -14.69 17.36 -10.23
C GLU A 745 -14.59 17.73 -11.72
N LEU A 746 -13.58 17.21 -12.41
CA LEU A 746 -13.48 17.34 -13.85
C LEU A 746 -14.43 16.36 -14.56
N PRO A 747 -15.06 16.78 -15.67
CA PRO A 747 -16.03 15.95 -16.39
C PRO A 747 -15.33 14.87 -17.22
N MET A 748 -14.79 13.88 -16.53
CA MET A 748 -14.13 12.71 -17.12
C MET A 748 -14.98 11.45 -16.97
N PRO A 749 -14.85 10.46 -17.86
CA PRO A 749 -15.39 9.13 -17.63
C PRO A 749 -14.87 8.54 -16.31
N ARG A 750 -15.65 7.66 -15.72
CA ARG A 750 -15.25 6.94 -14.51
C ARG A 750 -14.12 5.97 -14.81
N PHE A 751 -13.09 5.98 -13.95
CA PHE A 751 -11.98 5.03 -14.06
C PHE A 751 -12.34 3.69 -13.44
N SER A 752 -11.78 2.60 -13.98
CA SER A 752 -11.99 1.23 -13.44
C SER A 752 -11.19 0.94 -12.17
N THR A 753 -10.26 1.84 -11.80
CA THR A 753 -9.44 1.76 -10.60
C THR A 753 -9.49 3.07 -9.82
N GLY A 754 -9.10 3.05 -8.57
CA GLY A 754 -8.65 4.26 -7.88
C GLY A 754 -7.42 4.83 -8.58
N ILE A 755 -7.25 6.14 -8.56
CA ILE A 755 -6.08 6.78 -9.16
C ILE A 755 -5.08 7.09 -8.06
N MET A 756 -3.86 6.57 -8.21
CA MET A 756 -2.79 6.76 -7.22
C MET A 756 -1.85 7.89 -7.62
N ARG A 757 -1.32 7.85 -8.84
CA ARG A 757 -0.27 8.79 -9.30
C ARG A 757 -0.54 9.22 -10.74
N GLY A 758 0.00 10.38 -11.09
CA GLY A 758 -0.07 10.90 -12.44
C GLY A 758 1.18 11.65 -12.87
N ARG A 759 1.46 11.63 -14.17
CA ARG A 759 2.57 12.39 -14.81
C ARG A 759 2.13 12.95 -16.14
N PHE A 760 2.49 14.18 -16.38
CA PHE A 760 2.44 14.73 -17.73
C PHE A 760 3.62 14.19 -18.54
N ASN A 761 3.36 13.76 -19.75
CA ASN A 761 4.40 13.40 -20.71
C ASN A 761 4.76 14.64 -21.53
N SER A 762 5.99 15.09 -21.41
CA SER A 762 6.42 16.34 -22.03
C SER A 762 6.50 16.29 -23.58
N GLN A 763 6.49 15.09 -24.17
CA GLN A 763 6.52 14.93 -25.63
C GLN A 763 5.16 15.13 -26.27
N ASP A 764 4.09 14.64 -25.64
CA ASP A 764 2.72 14.72 -26.20
C ASP A 764 1.78 15.64 -25.40
N GLY A 765 2.23 16.14 -24.25
CA GLY A 765 1.48 17.03 -23.37
C GLY A 765 0.28 16.37 -22.69
N GLN A 766 0.17 15.05 -22.74
CA GLN A 766 -0.96 14.30 -22.18
C GLN A 766 -0.68 13.87 -20.76
N LEU A 767 -1.76 13.69 -19.97
CA LEU A 767 -1.69 13.19 -18.60
C LEU A 767 -1.82 11.68 -18.60
N TYR A 768 -0.85 11.02 -17.99
CA TYR A 768 -0.86 9.58 -17.75
C TYR A 768 -1.11 9.32 -16.28
N LEU A 769 -2.09 8.46 -15.99
CA LEU A 769 -2.51 8.11 -14.64
C LEU A 769 -2.34 6.61 -14.43
N CYS A 770 -1.84 6.23 -13.25
CA CYS A 770 -1.86 4.84 -12.80
C CYS A 770 -2.68 4.69 -11.52
N GLY A 771 -3.24 3.50 -11.33
CA GLY A 771 -4.05 3.26 -10.17
C GLY A 771 -4.26 1.79 -9.86
N LEU A 772 -4.90 1.58 -8.71
CA LEU A 772 -5.16 0.24 -8.19
C LEU A 772 -6.51 0.19 -7.49
N SER A 773 -7.04 -1.02 -7.32
CA SER A 773 -8.08 -1.29 -6.36
C SER A 773 -7.54 -2.10 -5.20
N ALA A 774 -7.97 -1.72 -4.01
CA ALA A 774 -7.71 -2.41 -2.77
C ALA A 774 -8.86 -2.11 -1.81
N TRP A 775 -8.68 -2.41 -0.54
CA TRP A 775 -9.67 -2.12 0.49
C TRP A 775 -10.12 -0.65 0.46
N GLY A 776 -11.43 -0.41 0.56
CA GLY A 776 -12.03 0.93 0.62
C GLY A 776 -12.19 1.65 -0.72
N SER A 777 -11.88 1.03 -1.85
CA SER A 777 -12.13 1.58 -3.18
C SER A 777 -13.43 1.04 -3.80
N THR A 778 -14.01 1.81 -4.75
CA THR A 778 -15.25 1.43 -5.45
C THR A 778 -14.99 0.69 -6.77
N GLN A 779 -13.85 0.05 -6.93
CA GLN A 779 -13.26 -0.24 -8.22
C GLN A 779 -13.43 -1.70 -8.66
N SER A 780 -13.48 -1.93 -9.97
CA SER A 780 -13.74 -3.23 -10.59
C SER A 780 -12.48 -3.95 -11.09
N GLN A 781 -11.33 -3.26 -11.17
CA GLN A 781 -10.08 -3.84 -11.66
C GLN A 781 -8.95 -3.69 -10.64
N LEU A 782 -8.04 -4.67 -10.61
CA LEU A 782 -6.91 -4.66 -9.66
C LEU A 782 -5.94 -3.52 -9.94
N GLY A 783 -5.62 -3.26 -11.20
CA GLY A 783 -4.73 -2.20 -11.59
C GLY A 783 -5.13 -1.58 -12.92
N GLY A 784 -4.76 -0.34 -13.15
CA GLY A 784 -5.08 0.40 -14.37
C GLY A 784 -4.01 1.42 -14.72
N LEU A 785 -3.89 1.65 -16.02
CA LEU A 785 -3.07 2.70 -16.61
C LEU A 785 -3.93 3.45 -17.63
N TYR A 786 -3.90 4.76 -17.59
CA TYR A 786 -4.79 5.61 -18.40
C TYR A 786 -4.03 6.77 -19.02
N ARG A 787 -4.49 7.21 -20.19
CA ARG A 787 -4.00 8.41 -20.87
C ARG A 787 -5.16 9.37 -21.09
N ILE A 788 -4.99 10.62 -20.65
CA ILE A 788 -6.02 11.65 -20.75
C ILE A 788 -5.56 12.72 -21.72
N LYS A 789 -6.42 12.98 -22.70
CA LYS A 789 -6.25 13.99 -23.73
C LYS A 789 -7.35 15.03 -23.60
N PRO A 790 -7.04 16.34 -23.52
CA PRO A 790 -8.05 17.36 -23.74
C PRO A 790 -8.61 17.26 -25.17
N THR A 791 -9.90 17.48 -25.31
CA THR A 791 -10.56 17.66 -26.63
C THR A 791 -10.71 19.14 -26.93
N ASN A 792 -11.25 19.47 -28.09
CA ASN A 792 -11.58 20.85 -28.44
C ASN A 792 -12.88 21.36 -27.79
N LYS A 793 -13.50 20.53 -26.91
CA LYS A 793 -14.76 20.91 -26.25
C LYS A 793 -14.48 21.70 -24.97
N PRO A 794 -15.35 22.63 -24.58
CA PRO A 794 -15.11 23.50 -23.44
C PRO A 794 -15.16 22.72 -22.10
N VAL A 795 -14.27 23.10 -21.22
CA VAL A 795 -14.30 22.66 -19.82
C VAL A 795 -15.14 23.68 -19.03
N ASN A 796 -16.37 23.32 -18.70
CA ASN A 796 -17.33 24.22 -18.03
C ASN A 796 -17.34 23.94 -16.51
N VAL A 797 -16.21 24.21 -15.86
CA VAL A 797 -16.08 24.09 -14.40
C VAL A 797 -15.50 25.37 -13.81
N PRO A 798 -15.74 25.68 -12.52
CA PRO A 798 -15.07 26.78 -11.83
C PRO A 798 -13.55 26.56 -11.80
N LEU A 799 -12.79 27.57 -12.20
CA LEU A 799 -11.33 27.54 -12.21
C LEU A 799 -10.70 28.44 -11.14
N GLU A 800 -11.49 29.42 -10.64
CA GLU A 800 -11.07 30.29 -9.54
C GLU A 800 -12.22 30.50 -8.57
N ILE A 801 -11.85 30.73 -7.30
CA ILE A 801 -12.75 31.01 -6.21
C ILE A 801 -12.26 32.23 -5.45
N HIS A 802 -13.16 33.17 -5.17
CA HIS A 802 -12.83 34.37 -4.41
C HIS A 802 -13.86 34.61 -3.32
N ALA A 803 -13.39 34.76 -2.09
CA ALA A 803 -14.19 35.20 -0.97
C ALA A 803 -14.25 36.73 -0.95
N THR A 804 -15.45 37.28 -0.91
CA THR A 804 -15.71 38.70 -0.88
C THR A 804 -16.64 39.05 0.27
N ASN A 805 -16.74 40.34 0.62
CA ASN A 805 -17.69 40.80 1.64
C ASN A 805 -19.17 40.66 1.22
N LYS A 806 -19.45 40.31 -0.04
CA LYS A 806 -20.78 40.08 -0.58
C LYS A 806 -21.12 38.60 -0.82
N GLY A 807 -20.16 37.69 -0.63
CA GLY A 807 -20.33 36.27 -0.86
C GLY A 807 -19.14 35.64 -1.57
N ILE A 808 -19.35 34.52 -2.21
CA ILE A 808 -18.33 33.76 -2.92
C ILE A 808 -18.50 34.00 -4.43
N GLN A 809 -17.41 34.35 -5.08
CA GLN A 809 -17.35 34.52 -6.54
C GLN A 809 -16.67 33.29 -7.14
N LEU A 810 -17.29 32.65 -8.12
CA LEU A 810 -16.74 31.58 -8.93
C LEU A 810 -16.44 32.10 -10.33
N VAL A 811 -15.23 31.82 -10.84
CA VAL A 811 -14.80 32.23 -12.17
C VAL A 811 -14.67 31.00 -13.06
N PHE A 812 -15.30 31.06 -14.24
CA PHE A 812 -15.29 29.99 -15.24
C PHE A 812 -14.49 30.41 -16.45
N ALA A 813 -13.90 29.44 -17.15
CA ALA A 813 -13.16 29.71 -18.39
C ALA A 813 -14.06 30.15 -19.54
N ASN A 814 -15.33 29.73 -19.54
CA ASN A 814 -16.28 30.02 -20.64
C ASN A 814 -17.55 30.67 -20.08
N PRO A 815 -18.24 31.49 -20.89
CA PRO A 815 -19.53 32.05 -20.51
C PRO A 815 -20.55 30.96 -20.18
N LEU A 816 -21.27 31.16 -19.10
CA LEU A 816 -22.36 30.25 -18.68
C LEU A 816 -23.71 30.73 -19.19
N SER A 817 -24.65 29.80 -19.37
CA SER A 817 -26.03 30.12 -19.68
C SER A 817 -26.65 30.92 -18.52
N SER A 818 -27.26 32.07 -18.85
CA SER A 818 -27.95 32.92 -17.87
C SER A 818 -29.08 32.18 -17.18
N VAL A 819 -29.77 31.29 -17.86
CA VAL A 819 -30.82 30.42 -17.30
C VAL A 819 -30.24 29.46 -16.22
N SER A 820 -29.10 28.85 -16.53
CA SER A 820 -28.44 27.95 -15.57
C SER A 820 -27.92 28.71 -14.34
N VAL A 821 -27.30 29.87 -14.54
CA VAL A 821 -26.75 30.69 -13.46
C VAL A 821 -27.86 31.25 -12.55
N SER A 822 -29.03 31.62 -13.11
CA SER A 822 -30.15 32.19 -12.35
C SER A 822 -31.00 31.14 -11.63
N ASN A 823 -30.81 29.86 -11.93
CA ASN A 823 -31.57 28.79 -11.30
C ASN A 823 -30.99 28.45 -9.90
N LEU A 824 -31.65 28.91 -8.86
CA LEU A 824 -31.21 28.73 -7.47
C LEU A 824 -31.12 27.26 -7.05
N THR A 825 -31.79 26.34 -7.71
CA THR A 825 -31.70 24.89 -7.42
C THR A 825 -30.35 24.29 -7.79
N ASN A 826 -29.54 25.00 -8.59
CA ASN A 826 -28.19 24.60 -8.92
C ASN A 826 -27.18 24.92 -7.80
N TYR A 827 -27.63 25.59 -6.74
CA TYR A 827 -26.76 26.03 -5.65
C TYR A 827 -27.25 25.45 -4.33
N GLN A 828 -26.32 24.99 -3.50
CA GLN A 828 -26.57 24.63 -2.13
C GLN A 828 -25.48 25.24 -1.24
N ILE A 829 -25.88 25.93 -0.18
CA ILE A 829 -24.97 26.50 0.81
C ILE A 829 -25.20 25.78 2.13
N LYS A 830 -24.16 25.20 2.68
CA LYS A 830 -24.14 24.61 4.02
C LYS A 830 -22.98 25.22 4.78
N ILE A 831 -23.16 25.47 6.06
CA ILE A 831 -22.14 25.93 6.98
C ILE A 831 -22.12 24.93 8.14
N TRP A 832 -20.93 24.45 8.48
CA TRP A 832 -20.76 23.53 9.59
C TRP A 832 -19.37 23.61 10.20
N ASP A 833 -19.25 23.12 11.42
CA ASP A 833 -17.98 22.89 12.09
C ASP A 833 -17.57 21.42 12.03
N LEU A 834 -16.27 21.18 12.15
CA LEU A 834 -15.67 19.86 12.25
C LEU A 834 -15.00 19.69 13.61
N LEU A 835 -15.28 18.59 14.29
CA LEU A 835 -14.68 18.26 15.57
C LEU A 835 -13.48 17.33 15.40
N ARG A 836 -12.29 17.87 15.61
CA ARG A 836 -11.06 17.06 15.70
C ARG A 836 -11.04 16.29 17.01
N SER A 837 -11.12 14.98 16.95
CA SER A 837 -11.22 14.15 18.14
C SER A 837 -10.59 12.77 17.94
N ARG A 838 -10.49 12.01 19.02
CA ARG A 838 -10.07 10.61 19.03
C ARG A 838 -10.99 9.67 18.23
N LYS A 839 -12.20 10.09 17.93
CA LYS A 839 -13.16 9.35 17.11
C LYS A 839 -12.76 9.42 15.65
N TYR A 840 -13.19 8.43 14.88
CA TYR A 840 -12.97 8.39 13.43
C TYR A 840 -13.89 9.39 12.73
N GLY A 841 -13.31 10.35 12.03
CA GLY A 841 -14.03 11.39 11.33
C GLY A 841 -14.84 12.33 12.23
N SER A 842 -15.55 13.25 11.63
CA SER A 842 -16.50 14.14 12.29
C SER A 842 -17.84 14.14 11.56
N LYS A 843 -18.93 14.28 12.30
CA LYS A 843 -20.18 14.76 11.72
C LYS A 843 -20.06 16.25 11.42
N HIS A 844 -20.95 16.76 10.58
CA HIS A 844 -21.19 18.19 10.45
C HIS A 844 -21.92 18.68 11.72
N HIS A 845 -21.40 19.69 12.37
CA HIS A 845 -21.96 20.30 13.59
C HIS A 845 -22.48 21.70 13.31
#